data_443d77fb4e47fa117f9da6e4b52b206b
#
_entry.id   443d77fb4e47fa117f9da6e4b52b206b
#
_cell.length_a   1.000
_cell.length_b   1.000
_cell.length_c   1.000
_cell.angle_alpha   90.00
_cell.angle_beta   90.00
_cell.angle_gamma   90.00
#
_symmetry.space_group_name_H-M   'P 1'
#
loop_
_entity.id
_entity.type
_entity.pdbx_description
1 polymer ?
#
loop_
_entity_poly.entity_id
_entity_poly.type
_entity_poly.pdbx_seq_one_letter_code
_entity_poly.pdbx_strand_id
1 'polypeptide(L)'
;MEYDPLLSRTLNRDPHLGSFAHILSRRNSNIRETERRLTAGQTGLENFSAGHEFFGLHYRKGGWVFREWAPNADRIYLIGNFCGWKEDERYALRRIDASEGVWEIRLPEKTLQHQDLYRLRVHWPGGSGDRIPAYARRVVQDRHTQIFNAQLWRPENPYEWKHPVPSAESLESLHIYEAHVGMAQEEPKIGTYLEFTKKVLPRIIRAGYDTVQLMAIQEHPYYGSFGYQVSNFFAACSRFGTPDELKALVDAAHEAGLRVIMDLIHSHAVSNEVEGLSRFDGTTYQFFHEGPRGHHATWNSRCFNYGKYQVLHFLLSNCRFWLDEYRFDGFRFDGVTSMLYIDHGLGKAFTSYHDYFNDNVDEDALVYLALANKVIHSVRPDAVTIAEDMSGMPGLAAPVNEGGYGFDYRFAMGVPDLWIRMIKEIPDEHWPIGHLWYELNNRRPEEKTISYAESHDQALVGDQTLIFRLIGADMYDHMHAEDDLLRVNRGIALHKMIRLITLATAGHGYLNFMGNEFGHPEWIDFPREGNGWSHDYARRQWGLADNPDLKYHFLADFDRKMIGISDQFRLLAVPEVHLLREHAEDKVLAFERAGLLFVFNFHPFQSHPDYRFRAPEGEYRVILDTDSPIFGGHGRLQPDECHFTFSPPPDPHDPVLSLYLPSRSAFVMERVTGRAFRQERRM
;
A
#
# COMPACT_ATOMS: atom_id res chain seq x y z
N MET A 1 -18.98 36.20 0.93
CA MET A 1 -17.61 35.82 0.55
C MET A 1 -17.74 35.00 -0.71
N GLU A 2 -17.11 35.41 -1.79
CA GLU A 2 -17.03 34.56 -3.00
C GLU A 2 -16.07 33.44 -2.68
N TYR A 3 -16.59 32.21 -2.61
CA TYR A 3 -15.77 31.01 -2.45
C TYR A 3 -15.07 30.67 -3.77
N ASP A 4 -13.89 30.04 -3.67
CA ASP A 4 -13.22 29.48 -4.84
C ASP A 4 -14.20 28.57 -5.60
N PRO A 5 -14.48 28.82 -6.89
CA PRO A 5 -15.42 28.00 -7.66
C PRO A 5 -15.05 26.50 -7.69
N LEU A 6 -13.78 26.18 -7.50
CA LEU A 6 -13.28 24.80 -7.41
C LEU A 6 -13.86 24.04 -6.21
N LEU A 7 -14.19 24.73 -5.12
CA LEU A 7 -14.75 24.12 -3.91
C LEU A 7 -16.22 23.74 -4.03
N SER A 8 -16.92 24.20 -5.06
CA SER A 8 -18.37 24.02 -5.18
C SER A 8 -18.78 22.55 -5.15
N ARG A 9 -18.02 21.66 -5.81
CA ARG A 9 -18.28 20.21 -5.82
C ARG A 9 -18.01 19.57 -4.45
N THR A 10 -16.89 19.90 -3.82
CA THR A 10 -16.53 19.41 -2.48
C THR A 10 -17.57 19.80 -1.44
N LEU A 11 -17.99 21.08 -1.42
CA LEU A 11 -19.00 21.58 -0.49
C LEU A 11 -20.40 21.01 -0.76
N ASN A 12 -20.73 20.69 -2.01
CA ASN A 12 -22.00 20.04 -2.34
C ASN A 12 -22.03 18.56 -1.90
N ARG A 13 -20.90 17.88 -1.95
CA ARG A 13 -20.78 16.47 -1.52
C ARG A 13 -20.73 16.33 0.00
N ASP A 14 -20.05 17.27 0.66
CA ASP A 14 -19.96 17.34 2.13
C ASP A 14 -20.32 18.76 2.62
N PRO A 15 -21.62 19.03 2.90
CA PRO A 15 -22.08 20.34 3.37
C PRO A 15 -21.49 20.79 4.71
N HIS A 16 -21.00 19.85 5.55
CA HIS A 16 -20.37 20.19 6.83
C HIS A 16 -19.06 20.95 6.65
N LEU A 17 -18.40 20.82 5.50
CA LEU A 17 -17.21 21.60 5.13
C LEU A 17 -17.52 23.08 4.89
N GLY A 18 -18.78 23.48 4.75
CA GLY A 18 -19.19 24.86 4.51
C GLY A 18 -18.66 25.84 5.56
N SER A 19 -18.62 25.45 6.82
CA SER A 19 -18.06 26.27 7.92
C SER A 19 -16.55 26.51 7.78
N PHE A 20 -15.85 25.67 7.04
CA PHE A 20 -14.40 25.69 6.84
C PHE A 20 -14.00 26.12 5.42
N ALA A 21 -14.95 26.54 4.58
CA ALA A 21 -14.71 26.90 3.19
C ALA A 21 -13.60 27.96 3.00
N HIS A 22 -13.46 28.89 3.95
CA HIS A 22 -12.39 29.91 3.92
C HIS A 22 -10.99 29.29 4.11
N ILE A 23 -10.85 28.26 4.96
CA ILE A 23 -9.58 27.54 5.16
C ILE A 23 -9.26 26.71 3.92
N LEU A 24 -10.25 25.99 3.37
CA LEU A 24 -10.09 25.24 2.14
C LEU A 24 -9.68 26.15 0.95
N SER A 25 -10.29 27.32 0.82
CA SER A 25 -9.90 28.31 -0.20
C SER A 25 -8.45 28.78 -0.03
N ARG A 26 -8.02 29.01 1.21
CA ARG A 26 -6.63 29.37 1.52
C ARG A 26 -5.68 28.22 1.16
N ARG A 27 -5.99 26.98 1.53
CA ARG A 27 -5.18 25.79 1.19
C ARG A 27 -5.00 25.64 -0.32
N ASN A 28 -6.09 25.75 -1.09
CA ASN A 28 -6.02 25.71 -2.55
C ASN A 28 -5.17 26.84 -3.13
N SER A 29 -5.27 28.04 -2.56
CA SER A 29 -4.44 29.18 -2.97
C SER A 29 -2.97 28.93 -2.68
N ASN A 30 -2.64 28.35 -1.51
CA ASN A 30 -1.27 27.99 -1.13
C ASN A 30 -0.67 26.95 -2.08
N ILE A 31 -1.43 25.93 -2.48
CA ILE A 31 -0.99 24.92 -3.45
C ILE A 31 -0.63 25.60 -4.79
N ARG A 32 -1.54 26.43 -5.34
CA ARG A 32 -1.32 27.12 -6.62
C ARG A 32 -0.15 28.11 -6.55
N GLU A 33 -0.04 28.86 -5.46
CA GLU A 33 1.05 29.84 -5.27
C GLU A 33 2.40 29.14 -5.14
N THR A 34 2.46 28.03 -4.39
CA THR A 34 3.69 27.25 -4.26
C THR A 34 4.09 26.64 -5.59
N GLU A 35 3.17 26.03 -6.34
CA GLU A 35 3.43 25.54 -7.69
C GLU A 35 3.99 26.63 -8.60
N ARG A 36 3.35 27.80 -8.62
CA ARG A 36 3.81 28.95 -9.42
C ARG A 36 5.21 29.40 -9.02
N ARG A 37 5.52 29.42 -7.72
CA ARG A 37 6.86 29.77 -7.20
C ARG A 37 7.90 28.74 -7.63
N LEU A 38 7.61 27.43 -7.53
CA LEU A 38 8.52 26.36 -7.88
C LEU A 38 8.84 26.33 -9.37
N THR A 39 7.86 26.63 -10.21
CA THR A 39 7.96 26.59 -11.68
C THR A 39 8.34 27.94 -12.29
N ALA A 40 8.52 28.97 -11.47
CA ALA A 40 8.63 30.38 -11.90
C ALA A 40 7.50 30.82 -12.87
N GLY A 41 6.39 30.08 -12.89
CA GLY A 41 5.26 30.27 -13.81
C GLY A 41 5.60 30.06 -15.29
N GLN A 42 6.73 29.41 -15.61
CA GLN A 42 7.28 29.27 -16.98
C GLN A 42 7.42 27.81 -17.42
N THR A 43 7.55 26.87 -16.48
CA THR A 43 7.75 25.44 -16.72
C THR A 43 6.70 24.61 -16.00
N GLY A 44 6.56 23.32 -16.35
CA GLY A 44 5.70 22.41 -15.60
C GLY A 44 6.39 21.84 -14.36
N LEU A 45 5.60 21.28 -13.44
CA LEU A 45 6.12 20.61 -12.24
C LEU A 45 7.03 19.42 -12.58
N GLU A 46 6.80 18.75 -13.71
CA GLU A 46 7.66 17.67 -14.18
C GLU A 46 9.09 18.14 -14.45
N ASN A 47 9.29 19.36 -14.92
CA ASN A 47 10.62 19.95 -15.10
C ASN A 47 11.27 20.30 -13.77
N PHE A 48 10.47 20.81 -12.81
CA PHE A 48 10.96 21.07 -11.46
C PHE A 48 11.37 19.78 -10.75
N SER A 49 10.65 18.69 -10.93
CA SER A 49 10.89 17.39 -10.27
C SER A 49 11.97 16.54 -10.97
N ALA A 50 12.92 17.17 -11.69
CA ALA A 50 14.02 16.51 -12.39
C ALA A 50 15.36 16.54 -11.62
N GLY A 51 15.35 16.70 -10.30
CA GLY A 51 16.57 16.80 -9.48
C GLY A 51 17.48 15.57 -9.61
N HIS A 52 16.93 14.39 -9.78
CA HIS A 52 17.68 13.15 -10.00
C HIS A 52 18.42 13.11 -11.34
N GLU A 53 18.12 13.98 -12.28
CA GLU A 53 18.87 14.17 -13.53
C GLU A 53 20.00 15.21 -13.40
N PHE A 54 19.95 16.04 -12.35
CA PHE A 54 20.91 17.09 -12.08
C PHE A 54 21.90 16.73 -10.96
N PHE A 55 21.38 16.28 -9.81
CA PHE A 55 22.17 15.87 -8.64
C PHE A 55 22.60 14.41 -8.73
N GLY A 56 23.63 14.04 -7.95
CA GLY A 56 24.23 12.72 -7.98
C GLY A 56 25.30 12.59 -9.06
N LEU A 57 25.70 11.37 -9.37
CA LEU A 57 26.78 11.03 -10.28
C LEU A 57 26.23 10.68 -11.66
N HIS A 58 26.64 11.42 -12.69
CA HIS A 58 26.19 11.25 -14.07
C HIS A 58 27.37 11.12 -15.04
N TYR A 59 27.25 10.26 -16.04
CA TYR A 59 28.12 10.23 -17.19
C TYR A 59 27.59 11.17 -18.28
N ARG A 60 28.38 12.17 -18.67
CA ARG A 60 27.99 13.19 -19.64
C ARG A 60 29.14 13.49 -20.60
N LYS A 61 28.92 13.36 -21.90
CA LYS A 61 29.88 13.80 -22.96
C LYS A 61 31.35 13.36 -22.73
N GLY A 62 31.55 12.06 -22.40
CA GLY A 62 32.91 11.50 -22.23
C GLY A 62 33.55 11.79 -20.89
N GLY A 63 32.80 12.13 -19.87
CA GLY A 63 33.29 12.33 -18.50
C GLY A 63 32.17 12.19 -17.46
N TRP A 64 32.58 12.31 -16.22
CA TRP A 64 31.66 12.26 -15.07
C TRP A 64 31.37 13.65 -14.55
N VAL A 65 30.13 13.90 -14.16
CA VAL A 65 29.70 15.08 -13.44
C VAL A 65 29.02 14.61 -12.17
N PHE A 66 29.48 15.06 -11.02
CA PHE A 66 28.85 14.81 -9.75
C PHE A 66 28.42 16.13 -9.13
N ARG A 67 27.17 16.17 -8.60
CA ARG A 67 26.63 17.34 -7.90
C ARG A 67 25.97 16.93 -6.62
N GLU A 68 26.09 17.81 -5.60
CA GLU A 68 25.46 17.62 -4.31
C GLU A 68 24.99 18.96 -3.72
N TRP A 69 23.93 18.89 -2.92
CA TRP A 69 23.40 20.04 -2.18
C TRP A 69 23.81 19.95 -0.71
N ALA A 70 24.67 20.85 -0.27
CA ALA A 70 25.16 20.94 1.10
C ALA A 70 25.46 22.39 1.45
N PRO A 71 24.46 23.19 1.83
CA PRO A 71 24.59 24.63 2.00
C PRO A 71 25.53 25.04 3.14
N ASN A 72 25.63 24.26 4.22
CA ASN A 72 26.49 24.53 5.37
C ASN A 72 27.90 23.94 5.24
N ALA A 73 28.22 23.23 4.15
CA ALA A 73 29.52 22.66 3.97
C ALA A 73 30.58 23.74 3.63
N ASP A 74 31.78 23.60 4.19
CA ASP A 74 32.97 24.41 3.87
C ASP A 74 33.81 23.80 2.74
N ARG A 75 33.89 22.44 2.72
CA ARG A 75 34.60 21.65 1.71
C ARG A 75 33.93 20.30 1.53
N ILE A 76 33.97 19.77 0.31
CA ILE A 76 33.50 18.42 -0.01
C ILE A 76 34.51 17.74 -0.92
N TYR A 77 34.87 16.49 -0.59
CA TYR A 77 35.68 15.62 -1.42
C TYR A 77 34.90 14.38 -1.82
N LEU A 78 35.00 13.98 -3.07
CA LEU A 78 34.56 12.65 -3.50
C LEU A 78 35.65 11.65 -3.14
N ILE A 79 35.38 10.70 -2.27
CA ILE A 79 36.29 9.67 -1.81
C ILE A 79 35.79 8.28 -2.19
N GLY A 80 36.69 7.34 -2.46
CA GLY A 80 36.34 5.99 -2.85
C GLY A 80 37.55 5.11 -3.11
N ASN A 81 37.30 3.92 -3.66
CA ASN A 81 38.37 2.98 -3.99
C ASN A 81 39.36 3.56 -5.05
N PHE A 82 38.89 4.44 -5.93
CA PHE A 82 39.71 5.11 -6.94
C PHE A 82 40.75 6.09 -6.38
N CYS A 83 40.61 6.54 -5.13
CA CYS A 83 41.58 7.43 -4.46
C CYS A 83 42.08 6.84 -3.12
N GLY A 84 41.84 5.55 -2.87
CA GLY A 84 42.20 4.87 -1.61
C GLY A 84 41.53 5.43 -0.38
N TRP A 85 40.29 5.98 -0.51
CA TRP A 85 39.45 6.53 0.56
C TRP A 85 40.07 7.75 1.27
N LYS A 86 40.98 8.47 0.58
CA LYS A 86 41.67 9.66 1.12
C LYS A 86 41.20 10.90 0.41
N GLU A 87 41.23 12.01 1.15
CA GLU A 87 41.07 13.33 0.56
C GLU A 87 42.19 13.62 -0.44
N ASP A 88 41.86 14.12 -1.61
CA ASP A 88 42.77 14.50 -2.66
C ASP A 88 42.15 15.68 -3.41
N GLU A 89 42.93 16.74 -3.62
CA GLU A 89 42.48 17.96 -4.30
C GLU A 89 41.96 17.70 -5.73
N ARG A 90 42.38 16.61 -6.37
CA ARG A 90 41.84 16.18 -7.68
C ARG A 90 40.37 15.80 -7.61
N TYR A 91 39.87 15.44 -6.44
CA TYR A 91 38.49 15.02 -6.17
C TYR A 91 37.72 16.01 -5.29
N ALA A 92 38.28 17.24 -5.08
CA ALA A 92 37.59 18.31 -4.38
C ALA A 92 36.44 18.89 -5.23
N LEU A 93 35.25 18.97 -4.68
CA LEU A 93 34.13 19.64 -5.29
C LEU A 93 34.27 21.16 -5.16
N ARG A 94 33.76 21.88 -6.14
CA ARG A 94 33.69 23.35 -6.13
C ARG A 94 32.25 23.79 -5.95
N ARG A 95 32.03 24.80 -5.14
CA ARG A 95 30.73 25.42 -4.98
C ARG A 95 30.42 26.23 -6.24
N ILE A 96 29.40 25.81 -6.99
CA ILE A 96 29.01 26.45 -8.26
C ILE A 96 27.96 27.54 -8.07
N ASP A 97 27.20 27.44 -6.99
CA ASP A 97 26.25 28.47 -6.58
C ASP A 97 26.39 28.71 -5.06
N ALA A 98 26.91 29.87 -4.71
CA ALA A 98 27.16 30.23 -3.31
C ALA A 98 25.84 30.49 -2.53
N SER A 99 24.78 30.92 -3.20
CA SER A 99 23.49 31.21 -2.57
C SER A 99 22.67 29.95 -2.32
N GLU A 100 22.73 28.98 -3.24
CA GLU A 100 21.96 27.73 -3.19
C GLU A 100 22.70 26.60 -2.47
N GLY A 101 24.04 26.69 -2.32
CA GLY A 101 24.81 25.64 -1.66
C GLY A 101 25.04 24.39 -2.50
N VAL A 102 25.09 24.54 -3.81
CA VAL A 102 25.32 23.45 -4.77
C VAL A 102 26.82 23.29 -5.03
N TRP A 103 27.28 22.05 -4.96
CA TRP A 103 28.66 21.65 -5.19
C TRP A 103 28.78 20.79 -6.44
N GLU A 104 29.84 20.96 -7.25
CA GLU A 104 30.08 20.18 -8.48
C GLU A 104 31.57 19.77 -8.59
N ILE A 105 31.77 18.57 -9.16
CA ILE A 105 33.04 18.14 -9.70
C ILE A 105 32.84 17.51 -11.08
N ARG A 106 33.83 17.70 -11.95
CA ARG A 106 33.91 17.04 -13.27
C ARG A 106 35.16 16.20 -13.33
N LEU A 107 35.02 14.93 -13.70
CA LEU A 107 36.10 13.98 -13.75
C LEU A 107 36.24 13.38 -15.16
N PRO A 108 37.46 13.05 -15.61
CA PRO A 108 37.67 12.33 -16.86
C PRO A 108 36.95 10.97 -16.86
N GLU A 109 36.56 10.48 -18.04
CA GLU A 109 35.84 9.21 -18.20
C GLU A 109 36.49 8.03 -17.49
N LYS A 110 37.82 7.90 -17.62
CA LYS A 110 38.59 6.77 -17.07
C LYS A 110 38.78 6.81 -15.55
N THR A 111 38.26 7.84 -14.87
CA THR A 111 38.47 8.02 -13.43
C THR A 111 37.60 7.04 -12.61
N LEU A 112 36.40 6.75 -13.09
CA LEU A 112 35.44 5.90 -12.39
C LEU A 112 34.99 4.75 -13.29
N GLN A 113 34.71 3.59 -12.67
CA GLN A 113 34.30 2.37 -13.35
C GLN A 113 33.00 1.81 -12.73
N HIS A 114 32.29 0.99 -13.48
CA HIS A 114 31.13 0.24 -12.96
C HIS A 114 31.49 -0.53 -11.68
N GLN A 115 30.65 -0.41 -10.66
CA GLN A 115 30.79 -0.96 -9.31
C GLN A 115 31.83 -0.27 -8.40
N ASP A 116 32.47 0.82 -8.83
CA ASP A 116 33.28 1.61 -7.91
C ASP A 116 32.46 2.07 -6.71
N LEU A 117 33.06 1.95 -5.53
CA LEU A 117 32.47 2.38 -4.26
C LEU A 117 32.94 3.80 -3.94
N TYR A 118 32.03 4.63 -3.47
CA TYR A 118 32.33 6.01 -3.15
C TYR A 118 31.46 6.57 -2.02
N ARG A 119 31.93 7.65 -1.41
CA ARG A 119 31.28 8.52 -0.43
C ARG A 119 31.69 9.96 -0.67
N LEU A 120 31.07 10.85 0.11
CA LEU A 120 31.52 12.22 0.28
C LEU A 120 32.20 12.35 1.64
N ARG A 121 33.39 12.98 1.69
CA ARG A 121 33.93 13.57 2.90
C ARG A 121 33.47 15.03 2.93
N VAL A 122 32.60 15.35 3.87
CA VAL A 122 32.01 16.68 4.03
C VAL A 122 32.62 17.35 5.24
N HIS A 123 33.15 18.57 5.05
CA HIS A 123 33.61 19.45 6.12
C HIS A 123 32.59 20.57 6.33
N TRP A 124 32.31 20.91 7.57
CA TRP A 124 31.41 21.99 7.98
C TRP A 124 32.00 22.74 9.17
N PRO A 125 31.53 23.94 9.55
CA PRO A 125 31.99 24.66 10.71
C PRO A 125 32.02 23.79 11.97
N GLY A 126 33.21 23.48 12.46
CA GLY A 126 33.41 22.69 13.68
C GLY A 126 33.42 21.17 13.53
N GLY A 127 33.43 20.62 12.28
CA GLY A 127 33.52 19.18 12.11
C GLY A 127 33.66 18.70 10.69
N SER A 128 33.75 17.38 10.55
CA SER A 128 33.71 16.70 9.24
C SER A 128 33.15 15.27 9.41
N GLY A 129 32.73 14.67 8.32
CA GLY A 129 32.26 13.28 8.34
C GLY A 129 32.06 12.74 6.94
N ASP A 130 32.02 11.40 6.87
CA ASP A 130 31.66 10.70 5.65
C ASP A 130 30.14 10.69 5.48
N ARG A 131 29.68 10.82 4.23
CA ARG A 131 28.26 10.82 3.86
C ARG A 131 28.05 9.99 2.60
N ILE A 132 26.94 9.28 2.55
CA ILE A 132 26.44 8.71 1.29
C ILE A 132 25.72 9.84 0.54
N PRO A 133 25.99 10.07 -0.74
CA PRO A 133 25.32 11.12 -1.50
C PRO A 133 23.80 11.03 -1.44
N ALA A 134 23.13 12.17 -1.30
CA ALA A 134 21.67 12.21 -1.14
C ALA A 134 20.92 11.62 -2.35
N TYR A 135 21.49 11.75 -3.55
CA TYR A 135 20.94 11.21 -4.80
C TYR A 135 21.67 9.94 -5.28
N ALA A 136 22.26 9.16 -4.38
CA ALA A 136 22.89 7.88 -4.74
C ALA A 136 21.83 6.90 -5.27
N ARG A 137 22.06 6.38 -6.50
CA ARG A 137 21.11 5.47 -7.18
C ARG A 137 21.29 4.00 -6.81
N ARG A 138 22.40 3.65 -6.18
CA ARG A 138 22.69 2.35 -5.61
C ARG A 138 23.57 2.54 -4.39
N VAL A 139 23.21 1.84 -3.31
CA VAL A 139 23.97 1.79 -2.07
C VAL A 139 24.10 0.32 -1.68
N VAL A 140 25.29 -0.09 -1.28
CA VAL A 140 25.60 -1.49 -0.93
C VAL A 140 26.25 -1.56 0.42
N GLN A 141 25.95 -2.61 1.18
CA GLN A 141 26.56 -2.91 2.46
C GLN A 141 27.68 -3.92 2.28
N ASP A 142 28.88 -3.61 2.77
CA ASP A 142 29.97 -4.58 2.86
C ASP A 142 29.63 -5.66 3.89
N ARG A 143 29.75 -6.92 3.50
CA ARG A 143 29.32 -8.08 4.33
C ARG A 143 30.18 -8.28 5.59
N HIS A 144 31.42 -7.82 5.58
CA HIS A 144 32.36 -8.02 6.69
C HIS A 144 32.37 -6.84 7.64
N THR A 145 32.44 -5.63 7.09
CA THR A 145 32.52 -4.40 7.90
C THR A 145 31.16 -3.83 8.26
N GLN A 146 30.10 -4.29 7.60
CA GLN A 146 28.73 -3.75 7.68
C GLN A 146 28.62 -2.27 7.25
N ILE A 147 29.64 -1.73 6.63
CA ILE A 147 29.70 -0.34 6.17
C ILE A 147 28.94 -0.21 4.85
N PHE A 148 28.05 0.78 4.78
CA PHE A 148 27.37 1.13 3.54
C PHE A 148 28.18 2.11 2.70
N ASN A 149 28.17 1.91 1.39
CA ASN A 149 28.80 2.81 0.42
C ASN A 149 27.88 3.00 -0.78
N ALA A 150 27.89 4.19 -1.36
CA ALA A 150 27.34 4.37 -2.69
C ALA A 150 28.15 3.55 -3.69
N GLN A 151 27.46 2.95 -4.67
CA GLN A 151 28.09 2.17 -5.73
C GLN A 151 27.69 2.73 -7.09
N LEU A 152 28.69 2.99 -7.95
CA LEU A 152 28.44 3.39 -9.31
C LEU A 152 27.79 2.24 -10.09
N TRP A 153 26.55 2.44 -10.55
CA TRP A 153 25.86 1.46 -11.36
C TRP A 153 25.75 1.94 -12.81
N ARG A 154 26.60 1.40 -13.66
CA ARG A 154 26.64 1.66 -15.10
C ARG A 154 27.16 0.39 -15.79
N PRO A 155 26.30 -0.65 -15.91
CA PRO A 155 26.68 -1.87 -16.61
C PRO A 155 26.97 -1.58 -18.09
N GLU A 156 27.77 -2.42 -18.71
CA GLU A 156 28.11 -2.34 -20.14
C GLU A 156 26.86 -2.49 -21.01
N ASN A 157 25.96 -3.39 -20.59
CA ASN A 157 24.64 -3.59 -21.21
C ASN A 157 23.55 -3.14 -20.23
N PRO A 158 23.03 -1.90 -20.36
CA PRO A 158 21.92 -1.44 -19.55
C PRO A 158 20.66 -2.30 -19.72
N TYR A 159 19.82 -2.35 -18.69
CA TYR A 159 18.55 -3.07 -18.77
C TYR A 159 17.66 -2.50 -19.89
N GLU A 160 17.19 -3.35 -20.78
CA GLU A 160 16.25 -3.01 -21.84
C GLU A 160 14.87 -3.56 -21.49
N TRP A 161 13.89 -2.65 -21.42
CA TRP A 161 12.50 -2.98 -21.14
C TRP A 161 11.89 -3.75 -22.32
N LYS A 162 11.19 -4.86 -22.02
CA LYS A 162 10.65 -5.78 -23.04
C LYS A 162 9.15 -5.61 -23.23
N HIS A 163 8.44 -5.20 -22.18
CA HIS A 163 6.99 -5.12 -22.16
C HIS A 163 6.51 -3.69 -21.91
N PRO A 164 5.38 -3.31 -22.54
CA PRO A 164 4.76 -2.02 -22.23
C PRO A 164 4.15 -2.06 -20.84
N VAL A 165 3.93 -0.87 -20.29
CA VAL A 165 3.12 -0.67 -19.10
C VAL A 165 1.67 -1.11 -19.37
N PRO A 166 0.98 -1.77 -18.42
CA PRO A 166 -0.44 -2.12 -18.56
C PRO A 166 -1.31 -0.89 -18.86
N SER A 167 -2.33 -1.05 -19.71
CA SER A 167 -3.18 0.08 -20.13
C SER A 167 -4.12 0.56 -19.00
N ALA A 168 -4.53 1.83 -19.09
CA ALA A 168 -5.46 2.46 -18.14
C ALA A 168 -6.88 1.87 -18.14
N GLU A 169 -7.29 1.16 -19.21
CA GLU A 169 -8.64 0.61 -19.33
C GLU A 169 -9.00 -0.43 -18.25
N SER A 170 -7.99 -0.95 -17.55
CA SER A 170 -8.16 -1.88 -16.42
C SER A 170 -8.24 -1.21 -15.05
N LEU A 171 -8.35 0.13 -14.98
CA LEU A 171 -8.26 0.92 -13.72
C LEU A 171 -9.57 1.09 -12.94
N GLU A 172 -10.65 0.45 -13.32
CA GLU A 172 -11.94 0.66 -12.64
C GLU A 172 -12.02 -0.01 -11.27
N SER A 173 -11.15 -0.98 -11.00
CA SER A 173 -11.05 -1.69 -9.72
C SER A 173 -9.62 -2.14 -9.45
N LEU A 174 -9.27 -2.27 -8.18
CA LEU A 174 -7.94 -2.73 -7.76
C LEU A 174 -8.06 -3.94 -6.83
N HIS A 175 -7.48 -5.07 -7.27
CA HIS A 175 -7.22 -6.22 -6.42
C HIS A 175 -5.73 -6.24 -6.12
N ILE A 176 -5.34 -5.71 -4.95
CA ILE A 176 -3.96 -5.48 -4.56
C ILE A 176 -3.42 -6.67 -3.78
N TYR A 177 -2.26 -7.18 -4.20
CA TYR A 177 -1.48 -8.15 -3.44
C TYR A 177 -0.26 -7.43 -2.84
N GLU A 178 -0.30 -7.19 -1.52
CA GLU A 178 0.79 -6.58 -0.77
C GLU A 178 1.85 -7.62 -0.44
N ALA A 179 3.13 -7.34 -0.71
CA ALA A 179 4.21 -8.27 -0.49
C ALA A 179 5.53 -7.60 -0.12
N HIS A 180 6.28 -8.22 0.79
CA HIS A 180 7.65 -7.86 1.14
C HIS A 180 8.63 -8.79 0.42
N VAL A 181 9.47 -8.26 -0.47
CA VAL A 181 10.39 -9.06 -1.31
C VAL A 181 11.25 -10.01 -0.47
N GLY A 182 11.84 -9.49 0.61
CA GLY A 182 12.79 -10.24 1.42
C GLY A 182 12.20 -11.43 2.19
N MET A 183 10.89 -11.36 2.55
CA MET A 183 10.23 -12.44 3.29
C MET A 183 9.23 -13.26 2.43
N ALA A 184 9.10 -12.95 1.14
CA ALA A 184 8.14 -13.61 0.27
C ALA A 184 8.56 -15.05 -0.15
N GLN A 185 9.56 -15.62 0.44
CA GLN A 185 10.07 -16.96 0.15
C GLN A 185 9.96 -17.91 1.34
N GLU A 186 10.11 -19.20 1.07
CA GLU A 186 9.95 -20.26 2.08
C GLU A 186 11.22 -20.52 2.89
N GLU A 187 12.39 -20.39 2.27
CA GLU A 187 13.68 -20.59 2.95
C GLU A 187 13.92 -19.48 4.00
N PRO A 188 14.44 -19.80 5.22
CA PRO A 188 14.67 -18.82 6.28
C PRO A 188 15.90 -17.94 5.98
N LYS A 189 15.78 -17.05 5.02
CA LYS A 189 16.80 -16.08 4.55
C LYS A 189 16.14 -14.84 3.96
N ILE A 190 16.91 -13.84 3.62
CA ILE A 190 16.42 -12.70 2.84
C ILE A 190 16.20 -13.13 1.39
N GLY A 191 14.99 -12.97 0.87
CA GLY A 191 14.63 -13.22 -0.52
C GLY A 191 15.14 -12.13 -1.46
N THR A 192 15.19 -12.47 -2.76
CA THR A 192 15.69 -11.57 -3.81
C THR A 192 14.61 -11.21 -4.83
N TYR A 193 14.82 -10.11 -5.59
CA TYR A 193 13.94 -9.73 -6.72
C TYR A 193 13.79 -10.89 -7.72
N LEU A 194 14.89 -11.59 -7.99
CA LEU A 194 14.89 -12.73 -8.91
C LEU A 194 14.06 -13.93 -8.39
N GLU A 195 14.17 -14.23 -7.08
CA GLU A 195 13.37 -15.30 -6.46
C GLU A 195 11.90 -14.92 -6.42
N PHE A 196 11.59 -13.65 -6.09
CA PHE A 196 10.23 -13.15 -6.12
C PHE A 196 9.61 -13.29 -7.52
N THR A 197 10.32 -12.85 -8.56
CA THR A 197 9.87 -12.97 -9.95
C THR A 197 9.58 -14.42 -10.35
N LYS A 198 10.43 -15.36 -9.93
CA LYS A 198 10.31 -16.77 -10.34
C LYS A 198 9.33 -17.58 -9.53
N LYS A 199 9.21 -17.30 -8.23
CA LYS A 199 8.47 -18.18 -7.28
C LYS A 199 7.17 -17.55 -6.78
N VAL A 200 7.13 -16.23 -6.58
CA VAL A 200 6.00 -15.53 -5.95
C VAL A 200 5.07 -14.89 -6.97
N LEU A 201 5.62 -14.16 -7.92
CA LEU A 201 4.81 -13.51 -8.97
C LEU A 201 3.86 -14.47 -9.68
N PRO A 202 4.24 -15.72 -10.07
CA PRO A 202 3.30 -16.67 -10.65
C PRO A 202 2.16 -17.10 -9.73
N ARG A 203 2.35 -17.03 -8.39
CA ARG A 203 1.28 -17.31 -7.42
C ARG A 203 0.27 -16.18 -7.39
N ILE A 204 0.74 -14.93 -7.39
CA ILE A 204 -0.10 -13.73 -7.44
C ILE A 204 -0.97 -13.74 -8.70
N ILE A 205 -0.36 -14.01 -9.86
CA ILE A 205 -1.08 -14.13 -11.15
C ILE A 205 -2.16 -15.20 -11.06
N ARG A 206 -1.83 -16.39 -10.55
CA ARG A 206 -2.78 -17.50 -10.41
C ARG A 206 -3.91 -17.17 -9.46
N ALA A 207 -3.67 -16.41 -8.42
CA ALA A 207 -4.68 -15.99 -7.46
C ALA A 207 -5.66 -14.95 -8.04
N GLY A 208 -5.32 -14.31 -9.18
CA GLY A 208 -6.20 -13.37 -9.90
C GLY A 208 -6.08 -11.92 -9.46
N TYR A 209 -5.06 -11.56 -8.68
CA TYR A 209 -4.77 -10.16 -8.35
C TYR A 209 -4.23 -9.41 -9.57
N ASP A 210 -4.56 -8.13 -9.70
CA ASP A 210 -4.19 -7.28 -10.84
C ASP A 210 -3.08 -6.27 -10.51
N THR A 211 -2.78 -6.08 -9.23
CA THR A 211 -1.81 -5.12 -8.74
C THR A 211 -0.93 -5.72 -7.65
N VAL A 212 0.38 -5.57 -7.78
CA VAL A 212 1.36 -5.93 -6.74
C VAL A 212 1.79 -4.66 -6.02
N GLN A 213 1.59 -4.59 -4.71
CA GLN A 213 2.16 -3.54 -3.86
C GLN A 213 3.43 -4.09 -3.20
N LEU A 214 4.58 -3.56 -3.59
CA LEU A 214 5.84 -3.85 -2.93
C LEU A 214 6.00 -2.97 -1.69
N MET A 215 6.04 -3.60 -0.51
CA MET A 215 6.40 -2.91 0.73
C MET A 215 7.78 -2.26 0.56
N ALA A 216 8.04 -1.21 1.36
CA ALA A 216 9.19 -0.31 1.24
C ALA A 216 10.49 -0.97 0.75
N ILE A 217 10.89 -0.67 -0.47
CA ILE A 217 12.09 -1.21 -1.13
C ILE A 217 13.21 -0.18 -1.28
N GLN A 218 13.01 1.04 -0.80
CA GLN A 218 14.09 2.03 -0.72
C GLN A 218 15.18 1.54 0.24
N GLU A 219 16.44 1.92 -0.01
CA GLU A 219 17.56 1.42 0.82
C GLU A 219 17.44 1.90 2.27
N HIS A 220 17.69 0.98 3.18
CA HIS A 220 17.55 1.18 4.62
C HIS A 220 18.65 0.43 5.37
N PRO A 221 19.16 0.96 6.51
CA PRO A 221 20.30 0.35 7.19
C PRO A 221 19.93 -0.90 7.97
N TYR A 222 18.72 -1.00 8.48
CA TYR A 222 18.26 -2.11 9.32
C TYR A 222 17.13 -2.92 8.67
N TYR A 223 17.41 -4.19 8.38
CA TYR A 223 16.44 -5.08 7.72
C TYR A 223 15.13 -5.23 8.50
N GLY A 224 15.21 -5.28 9.85
CA GLY A 224 14.05 -5.38 10.73
C GLY A 224 13.13 -4.16 10.75
N SER A 225 13.48 -3.07 10.05
CA SER A 225 12.57 -1.94 9.83
C SER A 225 11.56 -2.17 8.72
N PHE A 226 11.55 -3.34 8.07
CA PHE A 226 10.70 -3.65 6.91
C PHE A 226 10.94 -2.77 5.68
N GLY A 227 11.97 -1.90 5.70
CA GLY A 227 12.21 -0.86 4.71
C GLY A 227 11.63 0.50 5.10
N TYR A 228 10.91 0.62 6.21
CA TYR A 228 10.27 1.88 6.61
C TYR A 228 11.22 2.88 7.31
N GLN A 229 12.48 2.52 7.58
CA GLN A 229 13.52 3.43 8.06
C GLN A 229 14.50 3.76 6.93
N VAL A 230 14.02 4.54 5.96
CA VAL A 230 14.76 4.85 4.72
C VAL A 230 15.97 5.72 5.01
N SER A 231 17.14 5.32 4.45
CA SER A 231 18.38 6.09 4.45
C SER A 231 18.66 6.73 3.09
N ASN A 232 18.39 6.03 2.00
CA ASN A 232 18.72 6.48 0.64
C ASN A 232 17.53 6.36 -0.29
N PHE A 233 16.94 7.50 -0.60
CA PHE A 233 15.64 7.62 -1.26
C PHE A 233 15.67 7.24 -2.75
N PHE A 234 16.83 7.40 -3.41
CA PHE A 234 17.00 7.09 -4.84
C PHE A 234 17.67 5.73 -5.10
N ALA A 235 17.84 4.91 -4.07
CA ALA A 235 18.44 3.59 -4.18
C ALA A 235 17.44 2.49 -3.81
N ALA A 236 17.32 1.48 -4.67
CA ALA A 236 16.63 0.25 -4.34
C ALA A 236 17.47 -0.58 -3.36
N CYS A 237 16.81 -1.26 -2.41
CA CYS A 237 17.47 -2.07 -1.39
C CYS A 237 18.37 -3.13 -2.03
N SER A 238 19.65 -3.04 -1.75
CA SER A 238 20.68 -3.90 -2.32
C SER A 238 20.70 -5.33 -1.74
N ARG A 239 20.05 -5.54 -0.59
CA ARG A 239 19.86 -6.86 0.00
C ARG A 239 18.98 -7.74 -0.87
N PHE A 240 18.04 -7.16 -1.61
CA PHE A 240 17.13 -7.88 -2.49
C PHE A 240 17.70 -8.10 -3.90
N GLY A 241 18.81 -7.43 -4.26
CA GLY A 241 19.45 -7.61 -5.56
C GLY A 241 19.98 -6.35 -6.20
N THR A 242 20.07 -6.37 -7.52
CA THR A 242 20.57 -5.27 -8.35
C THR A 242 19.42 -4.41 -8.87
N PRO A 243 19.70 -3.17 -9.31
CA PRO A 243 18.72 -2.33 -10.00
C PRO A 243 18.09 -3.02 -11.22
N ASP A 244 18.88 -3.77 -11.98
CA ASP A 244 18.40 -4.46 -13.18
C ASP A 244 17.49 -5.65 -12.85
N GLU A 245 17.71 -6.33 -11.72
CA GLU A 245 16.82 -7.40 -11.23
C GLU A 245 15.47 -6.84 -10.76
N LEU A 246 15.44 -5.63 -10.15
CA LEU A 246 14.18 -4.96 -9.84
C LEU A 246 13.45 -4.54 -11.12
N LYS A 247 14.16 -4.00 -12.12
CA LYS A 247 13.57 -3.70 -13.42
C LYS A 247 12.97 -4.95 -14.08
N ALA A 248 13.68 -6.08 -13.98
CA ALA A 248 13.21 -7.35 -14.53
C ALA A 248 11.95 -7.87 -13.80
N LEU A 249 11.82 -7.63 -12.49
CA LEU A 249 10.62 -7.96 -11.74
C LEU A 249 9.42 -7.13 -12.23
N VAL A 250 9.59 -5.81 -12.36
CA VAL A 250 8.52 -4.93 -12.84
C VAL A 250 8.13 -5.29 -14.27
N ASP A 251 9.11 -5.54 -15.15
CA ASP A 251 8.89 -5.94 -16.55
C ASP A 251 8.13 -7.28 -16.67
N ALA A 252 8.45 -8.26 -15.80
CA ALA A 252 7.74 -9.54 -15.76
C ALA A 252 6.31 -9.41 -15.23
N ALA A 253 6.07 -8.49 -14.30
CA ALA A 253 4.71 -8.18 -13.85
C ALA A 253 3.89 -7.52 -14.98
N HIS A 254 4.50 -6.58 -15.72
CA HIS A 254 3.88 -5.95 -16.89
C HIS A 254 3.59 -6.95 -18.02
N GLU A 255 4.49 -7.93 -18.25
CA GLU A 255 4.23 -9.05 -19.18
C GLU A 255 2.94 -9.80 -18.86
N ALA A 256 2.68 -9.98 -17.56
CA ALA A 256 1.48 -10.65 -17.08
C ALA A 256 0.24 -9.71 -16.97
N GLY A 257 0.37 -8.45 -17.35
CA GLY A 257 -0.70 -7.46 -17.25
C GLY A 257 -0.92 -6.89 -15.85
N LEU A 258 -0.01 -7.16 -14.90
CA LEU A 258 -0.10 -6.65 -13.53
C LEU A 258 0.55 -5.28 -13.41
N ARG A 259 -0.05 -4.41 -12.60
CA ARG A 259 0.59 -3.19 -12.11
C ARG A 259 1.51 -3.49 -10.95
N VAL A 260 2.56 -2.67 -10.82
CA VAL A 260 3.45 -2.70 -9.66
C VAL A 260 3.49 -1.32 -9.03
N ILE A 261 2.98 -1.20 -7.81
CA ILE A 261 3.09 -0.01 -6.99
C ILE A 261 4.07 -0.28 -5.84
N MET A 262 4.63 0.78 -5.27
CA MET A 262 5.53 0.65 -4.13
C MET A 262 5.13 1.54 -2.97
N ASP A 263 5.49 1.14 -1.77
CA ASP A 263 5.41 1.98 -0.59
C ASP A 263 6.44 3.09 -0.66
N LEU A 264 6.00 4.33 -0.60
CA LEU A 264 6.84 5.52 -0.65
C LEU A 264 6.88 6.19 0.72
N ILE A 265 8.08 6.19 1.33
CA ILE A 265 8.27 6.70 2.70
C ILE A 265 8.76 8.15 2.62
N HIS A 266 7.84 9.09 2.55
CA HIS A 266 8.13 10.53 2.59
C HIS A 266 7.65 11.20 3.88
N SER A 267 7.08 10.42 4.80
CA SER A 267 6.67 10.88 6.13
C SER A 267 7.88 11.16 7.04
N HIS A 268 8.96 10.43 6.86
CA HIS A 268 10.16 10.53 7.70
C HIS A 268 11.42 9.94 7.03
N ALA A 269 12.57 10.08 7.68
CA ALA A 269 13.82 9.45 7.33
C ALA A 269 14.48 8.86 8.58
N VAL A 270 15.32 7.84 8.40
CA VAL A 270 16.11 7.29 9.51
C VAL A 270 17.00 8.36 10.15
N SER A 271 17.23 8.27 11.46
CA SER A 271 18.06 9.22 12.20
C SER A 271 19.57 9.01 12.03
N ASN A 272 20.02 8.02 11.24
CA ASN A 272 21.41 7.76 10.95
C ASN A 272 22.09 8.96 10.27
N GLU A 273 23.27 9.34 10.76
CA GLU A 273 24.02 10.50 10.27
C GLU A 273 24.96 10.17 9.10
N VAL A 274 25.48 8.94 9.05
CA VAL A 274 26.45 8.51 8.04
C VAL A 274 25.76 7.91 6.82
N GLU A 275 24.84 6.98 7.04
CA GLU A 275 24.08 6.30 5.98
C GLU A 275 22.92 7.13 5.46
N GLY A 276 22.30 7.95 6.33
CA GLY A 276 21.12 8.75 6.03
C GLY A 276 21.40 10.25 5.91
N LEU A 277 20.31 11.02 5.92
CA LEU A 277 20.33 12.47 5.71
C LEU A 277 20.38 13.29 7.00
N SER A 278 20.41 12.64 8.20
CA SER A 278 20.10 13.30 9.48
C SER A 278 21.00 14.50 9.82
N ARG A 279 22.28 14.46 9.45
CA ARG A 279 23.24 15.58 9.59
C ARG A 279 24.18 15.66 8.39
N PHE A 280 23.58 15.71 7.23
CA PHE A 280 24.34 15.57 5.98
C PHE A 280 25.42 16.65 5.81
N ASP A 281 25.08 17.93 6.01
CA ASP A 281 26.00 19.08 5.95
C ASP A 281 26.48 19.55 7.34
N GLY A 282 26.33 18.70 8.36
CA GLY A 282 26.67 19.01 9.76
C GLY A 282 25.51 19.62 10.55
N THR A 283 24.48 20.13 9.89
CA THR A 283 23.25 20.64 10.55
C THR A 283 22.21 19.55 10.68
N THR A 284 21.30 19.69 11.66
CA THR A 284 20.16 18.77 11.83
C THR A 284 18.94 19.22 11.04
N TYR A 285 19.01 20.34 10.34
CA TYR A 285 17.88 20.99 9.69
C TYR A 285 18.04 21.22 8.19
N GLN A 286 19.05 20.63 7.54
CA GLN A 286 19.20 20.74 6.08
C GLN A 286 17.91 20.26 5.37
N PHE A 287 17.50 19.04 5.60
CA PHE A 287 16.29 18.44 5.04
C PHE A 287 15.08 18.53 5.98
N PHE A 288 15.32 18.68 7.27
CA PHE A 288 14.32 18.46 8.32
C PHE A 288 13.94 19.77 9.02
N HIS A 289 12.91 19.72 9.86
CA HIS A 289 12.61 20.82 10.77
C HIS A 289 13.72 20.93 11.83
N GLU A 290 13.94 22.16 12.31
CA GLU A 290 14.85 22.41 13.42
C GLU A 290 14.19 22.05 14.76
N GLY A 291 14.99 21.60 15.72
CA GLY A 291 14.55 21.28 17.06
C GLY A 291 13.60 20.09 17.16
N PRO A 292 12.70 20.08 18.15
CA PRO A 292 11.82 18.93 18.43
C PRO A 292 10.90 18.56 17.27
N ARG A 293 10.42 19.52 16.48
CA ARG A 293 9.58 19.28 15.29
C ARG A 293 10.27 18.42 14.24
N GLY A 294 11.60 18.44 14.17
CA GLY A 294 12.39 17.64 13.25
C GLY A 294 12.62 16.20 13.70
N HIS A 295 11.99 15.76 14.80
CA HIS A 295 12.18 14.43 15.37
C HIS A 295 10.84 13.77 15.69
N HIS A 296 10.62 12.58 15.13
CA HIS A 296 9.45 11.76 15.43
C HIS A 296 9.71 10.90 16.66
N ALA A 297 9.07 11.24 17.77
CA ALA A 297 9.37 10.66 19.07
C ALA A 297 9.13 9.14 19.15
N THR A 298 8.06 8.65 18.51
CA THR A 298 7.69 7.22 18.53
C THR A 298 8.59 6.38 17.61
N TRP A 299 8.93 6.90 16.43
CA TRP A 299 9.70 6.15 15.42
C TRP A 299 11.21 6.41 15.49
N ASN A 300 11.66 7.30 16.37
CA ASN A 300 13.07 7.72 16.47
C ASN A 300 13.66 8.11 15.11
N SER A 301 12.90 8.85 14.32
CA SER A 301 13.21 9.24 12.93
C SER A 301 13.20 10.75 12.76
N ARG A 302 13.57 11.23 11.57
CA ARG A 302 13.65 12.65 11.22
C ARG A 302 12.44 13.05 10.38
N CYS A 303 11.82 14.22 10.67
CA CYS A 303 10.66 14.74 9.96
C CYS A 303 11.06 15.84 8.98
N PHE A 304 10.72 15.65 7.70
CA PHE A 304 11.03 16.58 6.62
C PHE A 304 10.38 17.96 6.82
N ASN A 305 11.09 19.01 6.40
CA ASN A 305 10.53 20.35 6.34
C ASN A 305 9.96 20.60 4.93
N TYR A 306 8.70 20.27 4.73
CA TYR A 306 8.00 20.38 3.45
C TYR A 306 7.85 21.83 2.94
N GLY A 307 8.09 22.84 3.78
CA GLY A 307 8.07 24.24 3.39
C GLY A 307 9.34 24.71 2.66
N LYS A 308 10.44 23.90 2.70
CA LYS A 308 11.70 24.26 2.01
C LYS A 308 11.68 23.91 0.54
N TYR A 309 12.09 24.87 -0.30
CA TYR A 309 12.20 24.70 -1.76
C TYR A 309 13.03 23.46 -2.15
N GLN A 310 14.21 23.29 -1.56
CA GLN A 310 15.13 22.19 -1.88
C GLN A 310 14.62 20.84 -1.39
N VAL A 311 13.85 20.81 -0.30
CA VAL A 311 13.20 19.58 0.20
C VAL A 311 12.05 19.18 -0.72
N LEU A 312 11.22 20.13 -1.15
CA LEU A 312 10.21 19.89 -2.17
C LEU A 312 10.84 19.38 -3.47
N HIS A 313 11.94 20.00 -3.91
CA HIS A 313 12.67 19.54 -5.08
C HIS A 313 13.18 18.10 -4.94
N PHE A 314 13.73 17.74 -3.77
CA PHE A 314 14.22 16.40 -3.47
C PHE A 314 13.10 15.35 -3.49
N LEU A 315 12.02 15.60 -2.74
CA LEU A 315 10.92 14.63 -2.59
C LEU A 315 10.08 14.49 -3.87
N LEU A 316 9.78 15.60 -4.57
CA LEU A 316 9.07 15.54 -5.85
C LEU A 316 9.91 14.86 -6.94
N SER A 317 11.23 15.09 -6.94
CA SER A 317 12.15 14.38 -7.85
C SER A 317 12.24 12.88 -7.52
N ASN A 318 12.06 12.51 -6.27
CA ASN A 318 12.01 11.11 -5.88
C ASN A 318 10.75 10.39 -6.40
N CYS A 319 9.58 11.02 -6.32
CA CYS A 319 8.37 10.50 -6.95
C CYS A 319 8.59 10.24 -8.45
N ARG A 320 9.12 11.24 -9.17
CA ARG A 320 9.39 11.11 -10.60
C ARG A 320 10.44 10.04 -10.92
N PHE A 321 11.52 9.96 -10.13
CA PHE A 321 12.59 8.98 -10.32
C PHE A 321 12.10 7.53 -10.37
N TRP A 322 11.22 7.13 -9.46
CA TRP A 322 10.71 5.76 -9.40
C TRP A 322 9.80 5.44 -10.60
N LEU A 323 9.08 6.43 -11.12
CA LEU A 323 8.29 6.28 -12.35
C LEU A 323 9.18 6.17 -13.60
N ASP A 324 10.19 7.06 -13.74
CA ASP A 324 11.06 7.12 -14.91
C ASP A 324 12.06 5.95 -14.96
N GLU A 325 12.74 5.66 -13.84
CA GLU A 325 13.83 4.69 -13.80
C GLU A 325 13.35 3.25 -13.71
N TYR A 326 12.29 3.00 -12.90
CA TYR A 326 11.81 1.64 -12.63
C TYR A 326 10.43 1.33 -13.18
N ARG A 327 9.77 2.28 -13.82
CA ARG A 327 8.43 2.16 -14.42
C ARG A 327 7.36 1.65 -13.44
N PHE A 328 7.44 2.05 -12.16
CA PHE A 328 6.36 1.78 -11.22
C PHE A 328 5.04 2.40 -11.70
N ASP A 329 3.94 1.73 -11.39
CA ASP A 329 2.59 2.11 -11.79
C ASP A 329 1.90 2.99 -10.74
N GLY A 330 2.62 3.40 -9.70
CA GLY A 330 2.12 4.29 -8.66
C GLY A 330 2.72 4.01 -7.30
N PHE A 331 2.08 4.58 -6.27
CA PHE A 331 2.61 4.58 -4.91
C PHE A 331 1.52 4.46 -3.86
N ARG A 332 1.84 3.75 -2.77
CA ARG A 332 1.17 3.91 -1.49
C ARG A 332 2.05 4.82 -0.63
N PHE A 333 1.54 5.97 -0.22
CA PHE A 333 2.24 6.90 0.68
C PHE A 333 2.06 6.45 2.11
N ASP A 334 3.19 6.12 2.74
CA ASP A 334 3.27 5.64 4.11
C ASP A 334 3.14 6.78 5.12
N GLY A 335 2.40 6.54 6.21
CA GLY A 335 2.34 7.43 7.36
C GLY A 335 1.80 8.82 7.06
N VAL A 336 0.83 8.96 6.17
CA VAL A 336 0.26 10.26 5.77
C VAL A 336 -0.30 11.00 6.98
N THR A 337 -0.97 10.33 7.93
CA THR A 337 -1.42 10.96 9.18
C THR A 337 -0.27 11.65 9.92
N SER A 338 0.90 11.00 9.98
CA SER A 338 2.09 11.58 10.63
C SER A 338 2.61 12.83 9.92
N MET A 339 2.38 12.96 8.63
CA MET A 339 2.73 14.16 7.85
C MET A 339 1.75 15.31 8.09
N LEU A 340 0.45 14.96 8.16
CA LEU A 340 -0.64 15.94 8.20
C LEU A 340 -0.70 16.76 9.49
N TYR A 341 -0.14 16.24 10.60
CA TYR A 341 -0.27 16.87 11.91
C TYR A 341 1.08 17.09 12.58
N ILE A 342 1.23 18.25 13.25
CA ILE A 342 2.47 18.62 13.95
C ILE A 342 2.76 17.67 15.12
N ASP A 343 1.73 17.16 15.79
CA ASP A 343 1.81 16.12 16.84
C ASP A 343 1.79 14.68 16.26
N HIS A 344 1.90 14.55 14.95
CA HIS A 344 1.86 13.27 14.23
C HIS A 344 0.55 12.48 14.40
N GLY A 345 -0.51 13.08 14.92
CA GLY A 345 -1.79 12.41 15.21
C GLY A 345 -1.71 11.39 16.37
N LEU A 346 -0.62 11.38 17.14
CA LEU A 346 -0.37 10.39 18.18
C LEU A 346 -1.37 10.50 19.34
N GLY A 347 -2.01 9.38 19.68
CA GLY A 347 -2.96 9.29 20.78
C GLY A 347 -4.23 10.14 20.61
N LYS A 348 -4.53 10.59 19.39
CA LYS A 348 -5.64 11.48 19.10
C LYS A 348 -6.78 10.74 18.41
N ALA A 349 -8.00 10.98 18.85
CA ALA A 349 -9.21 10.58 18.16
C ALA A 349 -9.72 11.78 17.33
N PHE A 350 -9.94 11.55 16.03
CA PHE A 350 -10.50 12.54 15.11
C PHE A 350 -12.02 12.41 15.11
N THR A 351 -12.70 13.20 15.93
CA THR A 351 -14.14 13.07 16.16
C THR A 351 -14.97 14.26 15.65
N SER A 352 -14.27 15.30 15.19
CA SER A 352 -14.88 16.55 14.76
C SER A 352 -14.17 17.12 13.55
N TYR A 353 -14.91 17.82 12.66
CA TYR A 353 -14.31 18.57 11.55
C TYR A 353 -13.28 19.62 12.02
N HIS A 354 -13.40 20.16 13.24
CA HIS A 354 -12.39 21.05 13.82
C HIS A 354 -11.00 20.41 13.94
N ASP A 355 -10.92 19.10 14.02
CA ASP A 355 -9.64 18.38 14.11
C ASP A 355 -8.83 18.48 12.82
N TYR A 356 -9.48 18.73 11.68
CA TYR A 356 -8.86 18.88 10.36
C TYR A 356 -8.54 20.31 9.97
N PHE A 357 -8.95 21.30 10.77
CA PHE A 357 -8.89 22.72 10.40
C PHE A 357 -8.34 23.61 11.54
N ASN A 358 -7.54 23.06 12.43
CA ASN A 358 -6.88 23.78 13.52
C ASN A 358 -5.37 23.98 13.26
N ASP A 359 -4.69 24.65 14.17
CA ASP A 359 -3.26 25.01 14.05
C ASP A 359 -2.31 23.79 14.20
N ASN A 360 -2.82 22.60 14.51
CA ASN A 360 -2.04 21.36 14.56
C ASN A 360 -1.83 20.74 13.18
N VAL A 361 -2.55 21.21 12.16
CA VAL A 361 -2.39 20.72 10.78
C VAL A 361 -1.13 21.31 10.17
N ASP A 362 -0.30 20.46 9.58
CA ASP A 362 0.87 20.87 8.80
C ASP A 362 0.45 21.27 7.38
N GLU A 363 0.25 22.57 7.19
CA GLU A 363 -0.20 23.15 5.91
C GLU A 363 0.84 22.94 4.78
N ASP A 364 2.15 22.88 5.11
CA ASP A 364 3.22 22.62 4.13
C ASP A 364 3.21 21.16 3.66
N ALA A 365 2.87 20.23 4.55
CA ALA A 365 2.68 18.82 4.19
C ALA A 365 1.49 18.62 3.24
N LEU A 366 0.37 19.32 3.49
CA LEU A 366 -0.78 19.30 2.58
C LEU A 366 -0.42 19.80 1.17
N VAL A 367 0.35 20.90 1.11
CA VAL A 367 0.85 21.44 -0.16
C VAL A 367 1.76 20.43 -0.85
N TYR A 368 2.71 19.83 -0.11
CA TYR A 368 3.60 18.81 -0.66
C TYR A 368 2.81 17.62 -1.25
N LEU A 369 1.86 17.05 -0.51
CA LEU A 369 1.07 15.90 -0.97
C LEU A 369 0.28 16.22 -2.24
N ALA A 370 -0.34 17.40 -2.32
CA ALA A 370 -1.04 17.84 -3.53
C ALA A 370 -0.09 17.99 -4.72
N LEU A 371 1.10 18.57 -4.52
CA LEU A 371 2.11 18.71 -5.57
C LEU A 371 2.71 17.38 -5.99
N ALA A 372 2.91 16.43 -5.04
CA ALA A 372 3.38 15.09 -5.33
C ALA A 372 2.41 14.34 -6.27
N ASN A 373 1.11 14.35 -5.94
CA ASN A 373 0.08 13.77 -6.80
C ASN A 373 0.04 14.44 -8.19
N LYS A 374 0.17 15.78 -8.26
CA LYS A 374 0.25 16.48 -9.53
C LYS A 374 1.46 16.09 -10.37
N VAL A 375 2.64 15.93 -9.76
CA VAL A 375 3.86 15.44 -10.45
C VAL A 375 3.64 14.03 -10.97
N ILE A 376 3.17 13.14 -10.10
CA ILE A 376 2.96 11.73 -10.45
C ILE A 376 2.04 11.60 -11.66
N HIS A 377 0.87 12.23 -11.63
CA HIS A 377 -0.10 12.17 -12.72
C HIS A 377 0.31 12.99 -13.97
N SER A 378 1.19 14.00 -13.84
CA SER A 378 1.74 14.68 -15.03
C SER A 378 2.77 13.84 -15.76
N VAL A 379 3.58 13.08 -15.02
CA VAL A 379 4.58 12.15 -15.58
C VAL A 379 3.90 10.88 -16.10
N ARG A 380 2.92 10.38 -15.36
CA ARG A 380 2.19 9.16 -15.65
C ARG A 380 0.70 9.32 -15.32
N PRO A 381 -0.13 9.69 -16.30
CA PRO A 381 -1.55 10.00 -16.07
C PRO A 381 -2.38 8.84 -15.50
N ASP A 382 -1.95 7.59 -15.75
CA ASP A 382 -2.58 6.36 -15.28
C ASP A 382 -1.94 5.76 -14.02
N ALA A 383 -1.05 6.50 -13.36
CA ALA A 383 -0.49 6.08 -12.08
C ALA A 383 -1.58 6.00 -11.01
N VAL A 384 -1.37 5.10 -10.04
CA VAL A 384 -2.25 4.93 -8.88
C VAL A 384 -1.58 5.52 -7.64
N THR A 385 -2.28 6.40 -6.93
CA THR A 385 -1.80 6.96 -5.67
C THR A 385 -2.76 6.64 -4.53
N ILE A 386 -2.20 6.08 -3.44
CA ILE A 386 -2.95 5.61 -2.28
C ILE A 386 -2.41 6.30 -1.03
N ALA A 387 -3.30 6.90 -0.25
CA ALA A 387 -2.93 7.49 1.05
C ALA A 387 -3.19 6.50 2.18
N GLU A 388 -2.16 6.26 3.01
CA GLU A 388 -2.35 5.64 4.30
C GLU A 388 -2.64 6.72 5.34
N ASP A 389 -3.90 6.91 5.67
CA ASP A 389 -4.35 7.92 6.63
C ASP A 389 -5.42 7.40 7.57
N MET A 390 -5.12 7.43 8.87
CA MET A 390 -6.04 7.05 9.95
C MET A 390 -6.94 8.21 10.41
N SER A 391 -6.56 9.46 10.09
CA SER A 391 -7.27 10.63 10.62
C SER A 391 -8.64 10.85 10.00
N GLY A 392 -8.84 10.43 8.76
CA GLY A 392 -10.04 10.73 7.99
C GLY A 392 -10.07 12.15 7.42
N MET A 393 -8.90 12.80 7.19
CA MET A 393 -8.79 14.14 6.59
C MET A 393 -9.67 14.25 5.34
N PRO A 394 -10.64 15.20 5.29
CA PRO A 394 -11.52 15.37 4.14
C PRO A 394 -10.77 15.82 2.88
N GLY A 395 -11.15 15.26 1.73
CA GLY A 395 -10.60 15.64 0.42
C GLY A 395 -9.25 15.01 0.10
N LEU A 396 -8.74 14.10 0.93
CA LEU A 396 -7.44 13.48 0.72
C LEU A 396 -7.42 12.70 -0.62
N ALA A 397 -8.45 11.88 -0.86
CA ALA A 397 -8.64 11.16 -2.13
C ALA A 397 -9.67 11.85 -3.05
N ALA A 398 -9.59 13.18 -3.14
CA ALA A 398 -10.37 13.99 -4.07
C ALA A 398 -9.44 14.77 -5.00
N PRO A 399 -9.86 15.05 -6.25
CA PRO A 399 -9.04 15.75 -7.23
C PRO A 399 -8.62 17.15 -6.77
N VAL A 400 -7.36 17.55 -7.05
CA VAL A 400 -6.84 18.89 -6.69
C VAL A 400 -7.65 20.02 -7.33
N ASN A 401 -8.13 19.81 -8.55
CA ASN A 401 -8.98 20.79 -9.25
C ASN A 401 -10.42 20.87 -8.69
N GLU A 402 -10.78 20.05 -7.74
CA GLU A 402 -12.05 20.10 -7.00
C GLU A 402 -11.85 20.52 -5.53
N GLY A 403 -10.62 20.87 -5.16
CA GLY A 403 -10.27 21.30 -3.80
C GLY A 403 -9.75 20.19 -2.88
N GLY A 404 -9.45 19.02 -3.44
CA GLY A 404 -8.80 17.92 -2.74
C GLY A 404 -7.27 17.96 -2.83
N TYR A 405 -6.64 16.85 -2.40
CA TYR A 405 -5.18 16.71 -2.38
C TYR A 405 -4.64 15.71 -3.41
N GLY A 406 -5.53 15.12 -4.24
CA GLY A 406 -5.19 14.45 -5.49
C GLY A 406 -4.81 12.99 -5.41
N PHE A 407 -4.93 12.34 -4.25
CA PHE A 407 -4.82 10.88 -4.21
C PHE A 407 -6.00 10.24 -4.96
N ASP A 408 -5.75 9.09 -5.59
CA ASP A 408 -6.81 8.32 -6.23
C ASP A 408 -7.61 7.52 -5.20
N TYR A 409 -6.93 7.02 -4.18
CA TYR A 409 -7.50 6.18 -3.13
C TYR A 409 -6.95 6.54 -1.75
N ARG A 410 -7.70 6.12 -0.73
CA ARG A 410 -7.21 6.01 0.63
C ARG A 410 -7.52 4.63 1.20
N PHE A 411 -6.75 4.17 2.18
CA PHE A 411 -7.08 2.94 2.89
C PHE A 411 -8.25 3.13 3.85
N ALA A 412 -9.14 2.12 3.92
CA ALA A 412 -10.22 2.04 4.90
C ALA A 412 -9.69 1.42 6.20
N MET A 413 -8.80 2.13 6.89
CA MET A 413 -8.02 1.61 8.03
C MET A 413 -8.86 1.21 9.24
N GLY A 414 -10.09 1.71 9.37
CA GLY A 414 -11.03 1.28 10.40
C GLY A 414 -11.53 -0.17 10.24
N VAL A 415 -11.44 -0.74 9.02
CA VAL A 415 -11.95 -2.11 8.76
C VAL A 415 -11.09 -3.19 9.41
N PRO A 416 -9.76 -3.23 9.24
CA PRO A 416 -8.93 -4.21 9.95
C PRO A 416 -8.99 -4.04 11.48
N ASP A 417 -9.03 -2.81 11.99
CA ASP A 417 -9.18 -2.54 13.43
C ASP A 417 -10.51 -3.08 13.98
N LEU A 418 -11.59 -2.95 13.20
CA LEU A 418 -12.88 -3.56 13.53
C LEU A 418 -12.76 -5.07 13.66
N TRP A 419 -12.14 -5.75 12.67
CA TRP A 419 -11.98 -7.20 12.70
C TRP A 419 -11.14 -7.69 13.87
N ILE A 420 -10.00 -7.04 14.15
CA ILE A 420 -9.16 -7.37 15.30
C ILE A 420 -9.96 -7.23 16.60
N ARG A 421 -10.64 -6.11 16.80
CA ARG A 421 -11.45 -5.86 17.99
C ARG A 421 -12.58 -6.90 18.14
N MET A 422 -13.30 -7.19 17.07
CA MET A 422 -14.39 -8.18 17.09
C MET A 422 -13.86 -9.58 17.44
N ILE A 423 -12.78 -10.03 16.80
CA ILE A 423 -12.26 -11.38 17.03
C ILE A 423 -11.61 -11.51 18.42
N LYS A 424 -10.94 -10.44 18.89
CA LYS A 424 -10.19 -10.44 20.15
C LYS A 424 -11.08 -10.26 21.38
N GLU A 425 -12.12 -9.44 21.26
CA GLU A 425 -12.88 -8.96 22.41
C GLU A 425 -14.30 -9.55 22.49
N ILE A 426 -14.85 -10.02 21.37
CA ILE A 426 -16.25 -10.43 21.27
C ILE A 426 -16.35 -11.86 20.73
N PRO A 427 -16.85 -12.85 21.51
CA PRO A 427 -17.18 -14.16 20.96
C PRO A 427 -18.15 -14.05 19.78
N ASP A 428 -18.01 -14.90 18.77
CA ASP A 428 -18.85 -14.80 17.53
C ASP A 428 -20.33 -14.97 17.79
N GLU A 429 -20.72 -15.63 18.89
CA GLU A 429 -22.13 -15.68 19.38
C GLU A 429 -22.71 -14.29 19.67
N HIS A 430 -21.84 -13.32 19.98
CA HIS A 430 -22.25 -11.96 20.37
C HIS A 430 -21.92 -10.89 19.36
N TRP A 431 -21.42 -11.24 18.17
CA TRP A 431 -21.09 -10.25 17.15
C TRP A 431 -22.29 -9.37 16.80
N PRO A 432 -22.15 -8.02 16.90
CA PRO A 432 -23.22 -7.08 16.63
C PRO A 432 -23.33 -6.80 15.12
N ILE A 433 -24.16 -7.56 14.41
CA ILE A 433 -24.24 -7.58 12.94
C ILE A 433 -24.61 -6.21 12.36
N GLY A 434 -25.51 -5.44 13.00
CA GLY A 434 -25.85 -4.09 12.55
C GLY A 434 -24.67 -3.11 12.66
N HIS A 435 -23.87 -3.22 13.73
CA HIS A 435 -22.64 -2.43 13.87
C HIS A 435 -21.58 -2.85 12.84
N LEU A 436 -21.42 -4.16 12.61
CA LEU A 436 -20.54 -4.68 11.57
C LEU A 436 -20.91 -4.10 10.19
N TRP A 437 -22.21 -4.13 9.85
CA TRP A 437 -22.70 -3.55 8.60
C TRP A 437 -22.38 -2.05 8.48
N TYR A 438 -22.64 -1.31 9.55
CA TYR A 438 -22.39 0.13 9.59
C TYR A 438 -20.90 0.44 9.35
N GLU A 439 -20.02 -0.18 10.09
CA GLU A 439 -18.57 0.10 10.03
C GLU A 439 -17.95 -0.30 8.67
N LEU A 440 -18.38 -1.43 8.09
CA LEU A 440 -17.92 -1.86 6.77
C LEU A 440 -18.34 -0.89 5.63
N ASN A 441 -19.41 -0.11 5.84
CA ASN A 441 -19.90 0.87 4.87
C ASN A 441 -19.64 2.33 5.28
N ASN A 442 -19.03 2.55 6.45
CA ASN A 442 -18.72 3.89 6.96
C ASN A 442 -17.53 4.49 6.21
N ARG A 443 -17.81 5.15 5.11
CA ARG A 443 -16.82 5.82 4.25
C ARG A 443 -17.38 7.13 3.69
N ARG A 444 -16.48 8.05 3.32
CA ARG A 444 -16.87 9.26 2.60
C ARG A 444 -17.31 8.88 1.18
N PRO A 445 -18.51 9.26 0.75
CA PRO A 445 -19.01 8.88 -0.58
C PRO A 445 -18.23 9.56 -1.72
N GLU A 446 -17.55 10.68 -1.44
CA GLU A 446 -16.76 11.44 -2.41
C GLU A 446 -15.34 10.91 -2.61
N GLU A 447 -14.88 10.00 -1.76
CA GLU A 447 -13.50 9.48 -1.80
C GLU A 447 -13.46 7.98 -2.10
N LYS A 448 -12.57 7.58 -2.98
CA LYS A 448 -12.36 6.16 -3.27
C LYS A 448 -11.55 5.50 -2.16
N THR A 449 -11.99 4.32 -1.73
CA THR A 449 -11.37 3.58 -0.63
C THR A 449 -10.97 2.18 -1.05
N ILE A 450 -9.87 1.68 -0.43
CA ILE A 450 -9.41 0.30 -0.51
C ILE A 450 -9.65 -0.34 0.84
N SER A 451 -10.40 -1.44 0.86
CA SER A 451 -10.72 -2.19 2.07
C SER A 451 -9.86 -3.46 2.18
N TYR A 452 -9.58 -3.89 3.38
CA TYR A 452 -8.84 -5.12 3.67
C TYR A 452 -9.20 -5.65 5.06
N ALA A 453 -9.06 -6.96 5.25
CA ALA A 453 -9.30 -7.57 6.55
C ALA A 453 -8.07 -7.45 7.46
N GLU A 454 -6.89 -7.63 6.88
CA GLU A 454 -5.59 -7.38 7.51
C GLU A 454 -4.53 -7.07 6.44
N SER A 455 -3.52 -6.25 6.81
CA SER A 455 -2.31 -5.96 6.05
C SER A 455 -1.10 -6.50 6.82
N HIS A 456 0.11 -6.07 6.44
CA HIS A 456 1.31 -6.38 7.21
C HIS A 456 1.25 -5.82 8.65
N ASP A 457 0.60 -4.68 8.88
CA ASP A 457 0.57 -4.00 10.18
C ASP A 457 -0.10 -4.82 11.28
N GLN A 458 -1.18 -5.53 10.96
CA GLN A 458 -1.95 -6.30 11.93
C GLN A 458 -1.23 -7.59 12.38
N ALA A 459 -0.31 -8.09 11.55
CA ALA A 459 0.42 -9.32 11.82
C ALA A 459 1.84 -9.09 12.38
N LEU A 460 2.21 -7.84 12.72
CA LEU A 460 3.53 -7.49 13.23
C LEU A 460 3.79 -8.01 14.66
N VAL A 461 5.05 -7.95 15.04
CA VAL A 461 5.57 -8.35 16.37
C VAL A 461 4.68 -7.85 17.52
N GLY A 462 4.23 -8.81 18.32
CA GLY A 462 3.34 -8.54 19.48
C GLY A 462 1.87 -8.68 19.16
N ASP A 463 1.52 -8.92 17.91
CA ASP A 463 0.16 -9.24 17.48
C ASP A 463 0.10 -10.57 16.69
N GLN A 464 -1.04 -10.93 16.12
CA GLN A 464 -1.30 -12.21 15.48
C GLN A 464 -2.13 -12.03 14.22
N THR A 465 -1.96 -12.92 13.23
CA THR A 465 -2.85 -12.98 12.06
C THR A 465 -4.29 -13.26 12.47
N LEU A 466 -5.26 -12.81 11.66
CA LEU A 466 -6.68 -13.07 11.91
C LEU A 466 -6.95 -14.57 12.05
N ILE A 467 -6.39 -15.40 11.18
CA ILE A 467 -6.60 -16.85 11.24
C ILE A 467 -6.04 -17.45 12.51
N PHE A 468 -4.86 -17.02 12.98
CA PHE A 468 -4.28 -17.50 14.22
C PHE A 468 -5.10 -17.07 15.45
N ARG A 469 -5.68 -15.85 15.42
CA ARG A 469 -6.62 -15.42 16.48
C ARG A 469 -7.87 -16.28 16.53
N LEU A 470 -8.37 -16.71 15.38
CA LEU A 470 -9.58 -17.55 15.29
C LEU A 470 -9.34 -19.00 15.76
N ILE A 471 -8.18 -19.57 15.48
CA ILE A 471 -7.86 -20.99 15.69
C ILE A 471 -6.89 -21.20 16.85
N GLY A 472 -5.83 -20.37 16.93
CA GLY A 472 -4.77 -20.50 17.92
C GLY A 472 -3.77 -21.62 17.59
N ALA A 473 -3.14 -22.18 18.62
CA ALA A 473 -2.09 -23.20 18.48
C ALA A 473 -2.56 -24.50 17.81
N ASP A 474 -3.87 -24.76 17.75
CA ASP A 474 -4.43 -25.91 17.04
C ASP A 474 -4.08 -25.90 15.54
N MET A 475 -3.64 -24.74 14.98
CA MET A 475 -3.11 -24.66 13.61
C MET A 475 -1.84 -25.49 13.38
N TYR A 476 -1.08 -25.80 14.40
CA TYR A 476 0.15 -26.56 14.25
C TYR A 476 -0.10 -28.07 14.16
N ASP A 477 -1.15 -28.57 14.83
CA ASP A 477 -1.38 -30.00 14.96
C ASP A 477 -2.66 -30.49 14.26
N HIS A 478 -3.61 -29.60 13.93
CA HIS A 478 -4.95 -29.97 13.48
C HIS A 478 -5.37 -29.38 12.13
N MET A 479 -4.40 -29.02 11.29
CA MET A 479 -4.67 -28.51 9.93
C MET A 479 -4.64 -29.63 8.86
N HIS A 480 -4.59 -30.89 9.22
CA HIS A 480 -4.75 -31.98 8.25
C HIS A 480 -6.18 -31.97 7.67
N ALA A 481 -6.32 -32.23 6.37
CA ALA A 481 -7.61 -32.12 5.65
C ALA A 481 -8.70 -33.02 6.23
N GLU A 482 -8.34 -34.20 6.75
CA GLU A 482 -9.26 -35.16 7.36
C GLU A 482 -9.55 -34.87 8.85
N ASP A 483 -8.83 -33.95 9.50
CA ASP A 483 -9.04 -33.62 10.90
C ASP A 483 -10.34 -32.82 11.09
N ASP A 484 -11.20 -33.24 12.03
CA ASP A 484 -12.49 -32.62 12.26
C ASP A 484 -12.56 -31.89 13.62
N LEU A 485 -11.54 -31.10 13.94
CA LEU A 485 -11.56 -30.28 15.14
C LEU A 485 -12.45 -29.05 14.96
N LEU A 486 -13.49 -28.94 15.79
CA LEU A 486 -14.49 -27.86 15.72
C LEU A 486 -13.86 -26.46 15.70
N ARG A 487 -12.84 -26.20 16.52
CA ARG A 487 -12.17 -24.88 16.58
C ARG A 487 -11.54 -24.51 15.23
N VAL A 488 -10.86 -25.46 14.59
CA VAL A 488 -10.22 -25.27 13.30
C VAL A 488 -11.28 -25.03 12.21
N ASN A 489 -12.28 -25.88 12.13
CA ASN A 489 -13.36 -25.75 11.14
C ASN A 489 -14.13 -24.43 11.30
N ARG A 490 -14.42 -24.03 12.57
CA ARG A 490 -15.00 -22.73 12.89
C ARG A 490 -14.12 -21.57 12.41
N GLY A 491 -12.84 -21.60 12.71
CA GLY A 491 -11.90 -20.56 12.31
C GLY A 491 -11.78 -20.40 10.81
N ILE A 492 -11.72 -21.51 10.07
CA ILE A 492 -11.69 -21.53 8.60
C ILE A 492 -13.01 -20.96 8.02
N ALA A 493 -14.15 -21.35 8.56
CA ALA A 493 -15.44 -20.83 8.12
C ALA A 493 -15.53 -19.30 8.31
N LEU A 494 -15.20 -18.80 9.52
CA LEU A 494 -15.21 -17.38 9.83
C LEU A 494 -14.19 -16.58 8.99
N HIS A 495 -12.99 -17.12 8.77
CA HIS A 495 -11.99 -16.48 7.95
C HIS A 495 -12.48 -16.24 6.51
N LYS A 496 -13.10 -17.26 5.89
CA LYS A 496 -13.73 -17.12 4.56
C LYS A 496 -14.84 -16.07 4.57
N MET A 497 -15.70 -16.06 5.57
CA MET A 497 -16.78 -15.09 5.68
C MET A 497 -16.29 -13.66 5.89
N ILE A 498 -15.28 -13.46 6.73
CA ILE A 498 -14.61 -12.16 6.98
C ILE A 498 -14.05 -11.60 5.68
N ARG A 499 -13.30 -12.40 4.93
CA ARG A 499 -12.71 -11.98 3.66
C ARG A 499 -13.77 -11.66 2.62
N LEU A 500 -14.79 -12.51 2.49
CA LEU A 500 -15.86 -12.31 1.54
C LEU A 500 -16.67 -11.03 1.84
N ILE A 501 -17.06 -10.80 3.08
CA ILE A 501 -17.85 -9.60 3.40
C ILE A 501 -17.00 -8.33 3.25
N THR A 502 -15.72 -8.39 3.60
CA THR A 502 -14.80 -7.25 3.44
C THR A 502 -14.64 -6.87 1.96
N LEU A 503 -14.47 -7.85 1.06
CA LEU A 503 -14.44 -7.61 -0.38
C LEU A 503 -15.82 -7.14 -0.89
N ALA A 504 -16.90 -7.80 -0.50
CA ALA A 504 -18.24 -7.52 -0.99
C ALA A 504 -18.77 -6.14 -0.57
N THR A 505 -18.28 -5.59 0.53
CA THR A 505 -18.59 -4.22 0.99
C THR A 505 -17.49 -3.20 0.71
N ALA A 506 -16.36 -3.62 0.14
CA ALA A 506 -15.24 -2.72 -0.17
C ALA A 506 -15.69 -1.53 -1.04
N GLY A 507 -14.98 -0.41 -0.95
CA GLY A 507 -15.24 0.74 -1.82
C GLY A 507 -14.88 0.44 -3.28
N HIS A 508 -13.67 0.81 -3.67
CA HIS A 508 -13.19 0.72 -5.05
C HIS A 508 -11.93 -0.15 -5.19
N GLY A 509 -11.46 -0.73 -4.11
CA GLY A 509 -10.31 -1.62 -4.10
C GLY A 509 -10.33 -2.58 -2.92
N TYR A 510 -9.61 -3.68 -3.06
CA TYR A 510 -9.42 -4.70 -2.04
C TYR A 510 -7.93 -5.07 -1.97
N LEU A 511 -7.40 -5.16 -0.76
CA LEU A 511 -6.01 -5.55 -0.52
C LEU A 511 -5.94 -6.86 0.26
N ASN A 512 -5.00 -7.72 -0.14
CA ASN A 512 -4.56 -8.90 0.57
C ASN A 512 -3.05 -8.82 0.85
N PHE A 513 -2.64 -9.07 2.07
CA PHE A 513 -1.24 -9.25 2.39
C PHE A 513 -0.81 -10.71 2.15
N MET A 514 0.39 -10.91 1.61
CA MET A 514 0.93 -12.22 1.23
C MET A 514 0.84 -13.25 2.36
N GLY A 515 0.19 -14.38 2.08
CA GLY A 515 -0.05 -15.45 3.02
C GLY A 515 -1.44 -15.42 3.65
N ASN A 516 -2.12 -14.28 3.70
CA ASN A 516 -3.45 -14.19 4.30
C ASN A 516 -4.50 -14.93 3.46
N GLU A 517 -4.31 -15.01 2.14
CA GLU A 517 -5.18 -15.72 1.21
C GLU A 517 -5.30 -17.22 1.52
N PHE A 518 -4.24 -17.82 2.04
CA PHE A 518 -4.28 -19.23 2.45
C PHE A 518 -4.26 -19.44 3.98
N GLY A 519 -4.32 -18.33 4.75
CA GLY A 519 -4.35 -18.41 6.21
C GLY A 519 -2.99 -18.83 6.80
N HIS A 520 -1.88 -18.21 6.37
CA HIS A 520 -0.56 -18.42 6.96
C HIS A 520 -0.62 -18.22 8.48
N PRO A 521 -0.17 -19.18 9.31
CA PRO A 521 -0.44 -19.17 10.74
C PRO A 521 0.38 -18.15 11.52
N GLU A 522 1.57 -17.81 11.02
CA GLU A 522 2.56 -17.10 11.82
C GLU A 522 2.47 -15.59 11.63
N TRP A 523 2.67 -14.86 12.73
CA TRP A 523 2.92 -13.42 12.71
C TRP A 523 4.27 -13.10 12.07
N ILE A 524 4.60 -11.81 11.94
CA ILE A 524 5.86 -11.35 11.37
C ILE A 524 6.79 -10.91 12.51
N ASP A 525 7.95 -11.54 12.62
CA ASP A 525 9.05 -11.13 13.51
C ASP A 525 10.38 -11.21 12.75
N PHE A 526 10.92 -10.06 12.37
CA PHE A 526 12.19 -9.99 11.65
C PHE A 526 13.38 -10.36 12.52
N PRO A 527 14.52 -10.80 11.91
CA PRO A 527 15.73 -11.10 12.63
C PRO A 527 16.18 -9.94 13.52
N ARG A 528 16.27 -10.18 14.81
CA ARG A 528 16.69 -9.24 15.84
C ARG A 528 17.36 -9.98 16.99
N GLU A 529 18.05 -9.26 17.86
CA GLU A 529 18.75 -9.88 19.00
C GLU A 529 17.81 -10.73 19.87
N GLY A 530 16.59 -10.23 20.13
CA GLY A 530 15.61 -10.91 21.00
C GLY A 530 15.06 -12.23 20.47
N ASN A 531 15.22 -12.56 19.15
CA ASN A 531 14.86 -13.85 18.58
C ASN A 531 16.07 -14.61 18.02
N GLY A 532 17.30 -14.26 18.44
CA GLY A 532 18.52 -14.90 17.99
C GLY A 532 18.84 -14.71 16.51
N TRP A 533 18.36 -13.62 15.91
CA TRP A 533 18.51 -13.29 14.49
C TRP A 533 17.86 -14.30 13.56
N SER A 534 16.80 -15.00 14.03
CA SER A 534 16.07 -16.00 13.24
C SER A 534 15.24 -15.37 12.13
N HIS A 535 15.20 -16.03 10.98
CA HIS A 535 14.33 -15.74 9.85
C HIS A 535 13.03 -16.58 9.85
N ASP A 536 12.79 -17.42 10.85
CA ASP A 536 11.67 -18.35 10.84
C ASP A 536 10.30 -17.67 10.73
N TYR A 537 10.15 -16.52 11.35
CA TYR A 537 8.93 -15.69 11.27
C TYR A 537 9.00 -14.56 10.22
N ALA A 538 10.09 -14.52 9.45
CA ALA A 538 10.29 -13.52 8.37
C ALA A 538 10.30 -14.18 7.00
N ARG A 539 9.41 -15.15 6.79
CA ARG A 539 9.22 -15.92 5.55
C ARG A 539 7.78 -16.28 5.33
N ARG A 540 7.46 -16.84 4.16
CA ARG A 540 6.16 -17.42 3.87
C ARG A 540 6.30 -18.88 3.48
N GLN A 541 5.61 -19.74 4.21
CA GLN A 541 5.65 -21.19 4.05
C GLN A 541 4.62 -21.61 2.98
N TRP A 542 4.98 -21.42 1.71
CA TRP A 542 4.13 -21.76 0.57
C TRP A 542 3.78 -23.23 0.49
N GLY A 543 4.67 -24.11 1.00
CA GLY A 543 4.44 -25.54 1.12
C GLY A 543 3.17 -25.90 1.91
N LEU A 544 2.71 -25.04 2.82
CA LEU A 544 1.44 -25.24 3.53
C LEU A 544 0.24 -25.18 2.56
N ALA A 545 0.23 -24.18 1.67
CA ALA A 545 -0.83 -24.01 0.68
C ALA A 545 -0.73 -25.01 -0.47
N ASP A 546 0.48 -25.47 -0.81
CA ASP A 546 0.72 -26.43 -1.90
C ASP A 546 0.44 -27.86 -1.51
N ASN A 547 0.39 -28.19 -0.20
CA ASN A 547 0.14 -29.53 0.29
C ASN A 547 -1.36 -29.86 0.32
N PRO A 548 -1.85 -30.80 -0.51
CA PRO A 548 -3.27 -31.16 -0.57
C PRO A 548 -3.78 -31.87 0.70
N ASP A 549 -2.88 -32.37 1.55
CA ASP A 549 -3.25 -33.01 2.81
C ASP A 549 -3.54 -32.00 3.93
N LEU A 550 -3.30 -30.69 3.69
CA LEU A 550 -3.51 -29.63 4.66
C LEU A 550 -4.65 -28.68 4.26
N LYS A 551 -5.40 -28.20 5.23
CA LYS A 551 -6.57 -27.33 5.02
C LYS A 551 -6.25 -25.94 4.41
N TYR A 552 -4.99 -25.53 4.35
CA TYR A 552 -4.58 -24.22 3.82
C TYR A 552 -4.96 -24.02 2.35
N HIS A 553 -4.91 -25.08 1.53
CA HIS A 553 -5.32 -24.99 0.12
C HIS A 553 -6.78 -24.66 -0.06
N PHE A 554 -7.67 -25.05 0.87
CA PHE A 554 -9.09 -24.69 0.82
C PHE A 554 -9.31 -23.17 0.91
N LEU A 555 -8.51 -22.50 1.74
CA LEU A 555 -8.54 -21.04 1.87
C LEU A 555 -8.00 -20.35 0.61
N ALA A 556 -6.88 -20.84 0.08
CA ALA A 556 -6.29 -20.33 -1.16
C ALA A 556 -7.24 -20.48 -2.36
N ASP A 557 -7.91 -21.63 -2.49
CA ASP A 557 -8.88 -21.88 -3.56
C ASP A 557 -10.14 -21.02 -3.40
N PHE A 558 -10.58 -20.80 -2.17
CA PHE A 558 -11.70 -19.89 -1.87
C PHE A 558 -11.34 -18.45 -2.25
N ASP A 559 -10.17 -17.97 -1.85
CA ASP A 559 -9.69 -16.62 -2.18
C ASP A 559 -9.65 -16.40 -3.68
N ARG A 560 -9.02 -17.32 -4.42
CA ARG A 560 -8.96 -17.26 -5.88
C ARG A 560 -10.36 -17.19 -6.52
N LYS A 561 -11.31 -17.99 -6.03
CA LYS A 561 -12.69 -17.98 -6.54
C LYS A 561 -13.40 -16.66 -6.23
N MET A 562 -13.19 -16.14 -5.02
CA MET A 562 -13.74 -14.87 -4.55
C MET A 562 -13.24 -13.69 -5.40
N ILE A 563 -11.93 -13.61 -5.64
CA ILE A 563 -11.31 -12.59 -6.51
C ILE A 563 -11.82 -12.72 -7.94
N GLY A 564 -11.88 -13.95 -8.48
CA GLY A 564 -12.39 -14.18 -9.83
C GLY A 564 -13.85 -13.76 -10.04
N ILE A 565 -14.72 -13.92 -9.02
CA ILE A 565 -16.10 -13.41 -9.06
C ILE A 565 -16.10 -11.88 -9.01
N SER A 566 -15.29 -11.29 -8.16
CA SER A 566 -15.17 -9.83 -8.08
C SER A 566 -14.75 -9.21 -9.41
N ASP A 567 -13.81 -9.81 -10.09
CA ASP A 567 -13.35 -9.38 -11.42
C ASP A 567 -14.43 -9.61 -12.49
N GLN A 568 -14.98 -10.81 -12.58
CA GLN A 568 -16.01 -11.19 -13.58
C GLN A 568 -17.21 -10.24 -13.54
N PHE A 569 -17.67 -9.85 -12.35
CA PHE A 569 -18.85 -9.00 -12.17
C PHE A 569 -18.47 -7.53 -11.97
N ARG A 570 -17.18 -7.18 -12.08
CA ARG A 570 -16.66 -5.82 -11.87
C ARG A 570 -17.14 -5.22 -10.56
N LEU A 571 -17.11 -6.03 -9.51
CA LEU A 571 -17.72 -5.71 -8.21
C LEU A 571 -17.21 -4.38 -7.64
N LEU A 572 -15.90 -4.13 -7.72
CA LEU A 572 -15.26 -2.94 -7.17
C LEU A 572 -15.47 -1.68 -8.03
N ALA A 573 -15.97 -1.82 -9.26
CA ALA A 573 -16.37 -0.69 -10.09
C ALA A 573 -17.76 -0.13 -9.73
N VAL A 574 -18.55 -0.90 -8.95
CA VAL A 574 -19.89 -0.50 -8.46
C VAL A 574 -19.82 -0.34 -6.95
N PRO A 575 -19.59 0.87 -6.41
CA PRO A 575 -19.40 1.07 -4.96
C PRO A 575 -20.69 1.02 -4.14
N GLU A 576 -21.84 1.10 -4.80
CA GLU A 576 -23.17 1.08 -4.15
C GLU A 576 -23.50 -0.32 -3.64
N VAL A 577 -23.87 -0.40 -2.37
CA VAL A 577 -24.29 -1.63 -1.68
C VAL A 577 -25.67 -1.44 -1.13
N HIS A 578 -26.61 -2.28 -1.53
CA HIS A 578 -28.03 -2.16 -1.15
C HIS A 578 -28.40 -3.21 -0.12
N LEU A 579 -28.61 -2.77 1.13
CA LEU A 579 -29.05 -3.65 2.21
C LEU A 579 -30.46 -4.19 1.93
N LEU A 580 -30.62 -5.50 1.96
CA LEU A 580 -31.92 -6.18 1.80
C LEU A 580 -32.45 -6.73 3.13
N ARG A 581 -31.56 -7.25 3.96
CA ARG A 581 -31.90 -7.78 5.27
C ARG A 581 -30.74 -7.61 6.24
N GLU A 582 -31.03 -7.08 7.41
CA GLU A 582 -30.20 -7.14 8.60
C GLU A 582 -31.06 -7.62 9.76
N HIS A 583 -30.62 -8.65 10.48
CA HIS A 583 -31.31 -9.15 11.65
C HIS A 583 -30.33 -9.55 12.75
N ALA A 584 -30.32 -8.78 13.82
CA ALA A 584 -29.34 -8.88 14.89
C ALA A 584 -29.42 -10.22 15.67
N GLU A 585 -30.64 -10.71 15.97
CA GLU A 585 -30.83 -11.95 16.73
C GLU A 585 -30.48 -13.18 15.88
N ASP A 586 -31.00 -13.25 14.65
CA ASP A 586 -30.68 -14.34 13.72
C ASP A 586 -29.25 -14.30 13.19
N LYS A 587 -28.56 -13.17 13.37
CA LYS A 587 -27.21 -12.88 12.83
C LYS A 587 -27.13 -13.03 11.31
N VAL A 588 -28.21 -12.66 10.63
CA VAL A 588 -28.34 -12.73 9.18
C VAL A 588 -28.14 -11.35 8.58
N LEU A 589 -27.33 -11.32 7.52
CA LEU A 589 -27.10 -10.15 6.68
C LEU A 589 -27.27 -10.54 5.21
N ALA A 590 -28.11 -9.82 4.46
CA ALA A 590 -28.23 -9.97 3.02
C ALA A 590 -28.23 -8.60 2.33
N PHE A 591 -27.50 -8.48 1.24
CA PHE A 591 -27.38 -7.26 0.46
C PHE A 591 -27.14 -7.55 -1.02
N GLU A 592 -27.44 -6.59 -1.85
CA GLU A 592 -27.16 -6.63 -3.29
C GLU A 592 -26.01 -5.69 -3.64
N ARG A 593 -25.15 -6.13 -4.55
CA ARG A 593 -24.12 -5.32 -5.19
C ARG A 593 -23.79 -5.84 -6.59
N ALA A 594 -23.70 -4.95 -7.57
CA ALA A 594 -23.35 -5.29 -8.96
C ALA A 594 -24.23 -6.41 -9.57
N GLY A 595 -25.50 -6.49 -9.17
CA GLY A 595 -26.44 -7.53 -9.59
C GLY A 595 -26.23 -8.89 -8.94
N LEU A 596 -25.31 -8.99 -7.97
CA LEU A 596 -25.10 -10.17 -7.13
C LEU A 596 -25.80 -10.00 -5.77
N LEU A 597 -26.33 -11.11 -5.28
CA LEU A 597 -26.92 -11.20 -3.96
C LEU A 597 -25.93 -11.90 -3.02
N PHE A 598 -25.55 -11.21 -1.94
CA PHE A 598 -24.67 -11.72 -0.89
C PHE A 598 -25.49 -12.05 0.34
N VAL A 599 -25.38 -13.28 0.87
CA VAL A 599 -26.14 -13.75 2.02
C VAL A 599 -25.20 -14.36 3.05
N PHE A 600 -25.28 -13.87 4.29
CA PHE A 600 -24.46 -14.31 5.41
C PHE A 600 -25.34 -14.75 6.57
N ASN A 601 -25.04 -15.92 7.13
CA ASN A 601 -25.54 -16.36 8.42
C ASN A 601 -24.34 -16.51 9.39
N PHE A 602 -24.12 -15.51 10.22
CA PHE A 602 -23.07 -15.51 11.25
C PHE A 602 -23.46 -16.28 12.51
N HIS A 603 -24.69 -16.81 12.57
CA HIS A 603 -25.16 -17.53 13.78
C HIS A 603 -24.32 -18.80 13.99
N PRO A 604 -23.77 -19.03 15.20
CA PRO A 604 -22.85 -20.15 15.44
C PRO A 604 -23.50 -21.52 15.36
N PHE A 605 -24.79 -21.64 15.65
CA PHE A 605 -25.47 -22.92 15.78
C PHE A 605 -26.75 -23.01 14.98
N GLN A 606 -27.44 -21.89 14.68
CA GLN A 606 -28.76 -21.89 14.08
C GLN A 606 -28.69 -21.83 12.55
N SER A 607 -29.18 -22.89 11.92
CA SER A 607 -29.52 -22.90 10.51
C SER A 607 -31.01 -22.57 10.34
N HIS A 608 -31.35 -21.85 9.28
CA HIS A 608 -32.72 -21.43 9.02
C HIS A 608 -33.24 -22.15 7.76
N PRO A 609 -34.23 -23.03 7.88
CA PRO A 609 -34.66 -23.85 6.74
C PRO A 609 -35.50 -23.10 5.70
N ASP A 610 -36.15 -21.99 6.06
CA ASP A 610 -37.05 -21.20 5.22
C ASP A 610 -36.91 -19.70 5.59
N TYR A 611 -35.69 -19.14 5.38
CA TYR A 611 -35.44 -17.74 5.73
C TYR A 611 -35.91 -16.82 4.62
N ARG A 612 -36.81 -15.90 4.93
CA ARG A 612 -37.47 -15.03 3.96
C ARG A 612 -37.01 -13.59 4.09
N PHE A 613 -36.69 -12.99 2.97
CA PHE A 613 -36.42 -11.57 2.87
C PHE A 613 -36.74 -11.04 1.47
N ARG A 614 -36.97 -9.73 1.37
CA ARG A 614 -37.23 -9.05 0.10
C ARG A 614 -35.99 -9.12 -0.77
N ALA A 615 -36.19 -9.45 -2.05
CA ALA A 615 -35.12 -9.45 -3.06
C ALA A 615 -35.71 -9.02 -4.42
N PRO A 616 -34.91 -8.45 -5.33
CA PRO A 616 -35.39 -8.17 -6.68
C PRO A 616 -36.00 -9.40 -7.35
N GLU A 617 -37.11 -9.23 -8.06
CA GLU A 617 -37.82 -10.34 -8.73
C GLU A 617 -36.90 -11.07 -9.70
N GLY A 618 -36.81 -12.40 -9.61
CA GLY A 618 -36.04 -13.22 -10.52
C GLY A 618 -35.77 -14.63 -10.07
N GLU A 619 -35.02 -15.32 -10.90
CA GLU A 619 -34.39 -16.61 -10.60
C GLU A 619 -32.94 -16.38 -10.18
N TYR A 620 -32.47 -17.09 -9.15
CA TYR A 620 -31.17 -16.96 -8.57
C TYR A 620 -30.45 -18.30 -8.47
N ARG A 621 -29.13 -18.29 -8.76
CA ARG A 621 -28.26 -19.46 -8.65
C ARG A 621 -27.06 -19.14 -7.78
N VAL A 622 -26.67 -20.06 -6.91
CA VAL A 622 -25.46 -19.94 -6.10
C VAL A 622 -24.21 -20.09 -6.97
N ILE A 623 -23.30 -19.13 -6.92
CA ILE A 623 -22.03 -19.12 -7.68
C ILE A 623 -20.81 -19.23 -6.78
N LEU A 624 -20.97 -18.98 -5.47
CA LEU A 624 -19.95 -19.18 -4.44
C LEU A 624 -20.67 -19.57 -3.14
N ASP A 625 -20.17 -20.62 -2.50
CA ASP A 625 -20.63 -21.08 -1.18
C ASP A 625 -19.41 -21.34 -0.29
N THR A 626 -19.31 -20.63 0.85
CA THR A 626 -18.23 -20.83 1.82
C THR A 626 -18.24 -22.19 2.48
N ASP A 627 -19.43 -22.87 2.48
CA ASP A 627 -19.64 -24.19 3.07
C ASP A 627 -19.45 -25.34 2.05
N SER A 628 -19.09 -25.03 0.81
CA SER A 628 -18.81 -26.04 -0.20
C SER A 628 -17.62 -26.92 0.19
N PRO A 629 -17.70 -28.25 -0.02
CA PRO A 629 -16.58 -29.18 0.25
C PRO A 629 -15.28 -28.85 -0.47
N ILE A 630 -15.36 -28.22 -1.64
CA ILE A 630 -14.15 -27.77 -2.38
C ILE A 630 -13.36 -26.69 -1.65
N PHE A 631 -13.97 -26.05 -0.66
CA PHE A 631 -13.36 -25.06 0.24
C PHE A 631 -13.31 -25.55 1.69
N GLY A 632 -13.34 -26.88 1.91
CA GLY A 632 -13.28 -27.48 3.24
C GLY A 632 -14.53 -27.26 4.09
N GLY A 633 -15.69 -27.02 3.48
CA GLY A 633 -16.98 -26.91 4.14
C GLY A 633 -17.73 -28.25 4.23
N HIS A 634 -18.91 -28.22 4.83
CA HIS A 634 -19.74 -29.41 5.08
C HIS A 634 -20.70 -29.77 3.93
N GLY A 635 -20.81 -28.94 2.89
CA GLY A 635 -21.67 -29.20 1.72
C GLY A 635 -23.16 -29.23 2.03
N ARG A 636 -23.63 -28.32 2.88
CA ARG A 636 -25.03 -28.29 3.31
C ARG A 636 -25.98 -27.64 2.30
N LEU A 637 -25.46 -26.94 1.27
CA LEU A 637 -26.22 -26.43 0.13
C LEU A 637 -26.08 -27.38 -1.07
N GLN A 638 -27.15 -27.46 -1.89
CA GLN A 638 -27.09 -28.20 -3.14
C GLN A 638 -26.45 -27.33 -4.23
N PRO A 639 -25.42 -27.80 -4.95
CA PRO A 639 -24.63 -26.95 -5.86
C PRO A 639 -25.41 -26.31 -7.00
N ASP A 640 -26.39 -26.97 -7.58
CA ASP A 640 -27.08 -26.52 -8.79
C ASP A 640 -28.53 -26.10 -8.55
N GLU A 641 -28.89 -25.78 -7.30
CA GLU A 641 -30.26 -25.40 -6.95
C GLU A 641 -30.57 -23.97 -7.44
N CYS A 642 -31.71 -23.84 -8.13
CA CYS A 642 -32.26 -22.57 -8.55
C CYS A 642 -33.33 -22.10 -7.56
N HIS A 643 -33.24 -20.85 -7.13
CA HIS A 643 -34.18 -20.22 -6.22
C HIS A 643 -34.99 -19.15 -6.94
N PHE A 644 -36.28 -19.10 -6.71
CA PHE A 644 -37.19 -18.15 -7.35
C PHE A 644 -37.77 -17.21 -6.31
N THR A 645 -37.87 -15.93 -6.66
CA THR A 645 -38.71 -15.03 -5.87
C THR A 645 -40.18 -15.35 -6.09
N PHE A 646 -40.97 -15.15 -5.05
CA PHE A 646 -42.44 -15.23 -5.10
C PHE A 646 -43.04 -14.05 -4.35
N SER A 647 -44.24 -13.68 -4.69
CA SER A 647 -44.96 -12.57 -4.03
C SER A 647 -46.07 -13.14 -3.14
N PRO A 648 -45.89 -13.15 -1.81
CA PRO A 648 -46.90 -13.66 -0.89
C PRO A 648 -48.10 -12.71 -0.77
N PRO A 649 -49.33 -13.21 -0.64
CA PRO A 649 -50.49 -12.36 -0.33
C PRO A 649 -50.23 -11.58 0.99
N PRO A 650 -50.74 -10.35 1.14
CA PRO A 650 -51.69 -9.65 0.24
C PRO A 650 -51.02 -8.78 -0.82
N ASP A 651 -49.67 -8.62 -0.85
CA ASP A 651 -49.00 -7.72 -1.79
C ASP A 651 -48.33 -8.47 -2.94
N PRO A 652 -48.93 -8.47 -4.14
CA PRO A 652 -48.35 -9.13 -5.31
C PRO A 652 -47.12 -8.41 -5.90
N HIS A 653 -46.76 -7.23 -5.38
CA HIS A 653 -45.64 -6.43 -5.85
C HIS A 653 -44.44 -6.47 -4.91
N ASP A 654 -44.48 -7.32 -3.87
CA ASP A 654 -43.41 -7.48 -2.88
C ASP A 654 -42.72 -8.84 -3.04
N PRO A 655 -41.73 -8.94 -3.97
CA PRO A 655 -41.02 -10.18 -4.23
C PRO A 655 -40.15 -10.59 -3.05
N VAL A 656 -40.30 -11.81 -2.60
CA VAL A 656 -39.61 -12.43 -1.47
C VAL A 656 -38.83 -13.64 -1.97
N LEU A 657 -37.59 -13.78 -1.50
CA LEU A 657 -36.80 -14.98 -1.66
C LEU A 657 -36.82 -15.79 -0.37
N SER A 658 -36.98 -17.12 -0.49
CA SER A 658 -36.90 -18.04 0.63
C SER A 658 -35.75 -18.99 0.46
N LEU A 659 -34.84 -19.06 1.45
CA LEU A 659 -33.57 -19.78 1.36
C LEU A 659 -33.32 -20.63 2.61
N TYR A 660 -32.66 -21.77 2.43
CA TYR A 660 -31.99 -22.44 3.54
C TYR A 660 -30.65 -21.73 3.83
N LEU A 661 -30.47 -21.25 5.06
CA LEU A 661 -29.26 -20.58 5.52
C LEU A 661 -28.53 -21.45 6.54
N PRO A 662 -27.48 -22.21 6.16
CA PRO A 662 -26.68 -22.94 7.11
C PRO A 662 -26.00 -22.02 8.12
N SER A 663 -25.82 -22.47 9.37
CA SER A 663 -25.07 -21.71 10.38
C SER A 663 -23.60 -21.51 9.96
N ARG A 664 -22.99 -20.36 10.29
CA ARG A 664 -21.61 -19.99 9.93
C ARG A 664 -21.30 -20.25 8.47
N SER A 665 -22.15 -19.74 7.59
CA SER A 665 -21.92 -19.81 6.16
C SER A 665 -22.31 -18.52 5.46
N ALA A 666 -21.75 -18.32 4.29
CA ALA A 666 -22.13 -17.26 3.39
C ALA A 666 -22.10 -17.78 1.95
N PHE A 667 -22.95 -17.22 1.11
CA PHE A 667 -22.97 -17.55 -0.31
C PHE A 667 -23.32 -16.34 -1.16
N VAL A 668 -22.90 -16.41 -2.41
CA VAL A 668 -23.15 -15.39 -3.43
C VAL A 668 -24.03 -16.00 -4.50
N MET A 669 -25.07 -15.28 -4.87
CA MET A 669 -25.99 -15.70 -5.93
C MET A 669 -25.98 -14.71 -7.07
N GLU A 670 -26.00 -15.22 -8.31
CA GLU A 670 -26.26 -14.41 -9.50
C GLU A 670 -27.74 -14.51 -9.88
N ARG A 671 -28.28 -13.40 -10.39
CA ARG A 671 -29.62 -13.37 -10.96
C ARG A 671 -29.56 -13.88 -12.39
N VAL A 672 -30.28 -14.97 -12.69
CA VAL A 672 -30.33 -15.55 -14.03
C VAL A 672 -31.17 -14.64 -14.94
N THR A 673 -30.51 -13.95 -15.88
CA THR A 673 -31.21 -13.12 -16.87
C THR A 673 -31.58 -13.98 -18.07
N GLY A 674 -32.85 -13.93 -18.51
CA GLY A 674 -33.50 -14.85 -19.47
C GLY A 674 -32.88 -15.00 -20.88
N ARG A 675 -31.62 -14.65 -21.10
CA ARG A 675 -30.85 -14.98 -22.32
C ARG A 675 -30.17 -16.35 -22.26
N ALA A 676 -29.78 -16.83 -21.08
CA ALA A 676 -29.14 -18.15 -20.91
C ALA A 676 -30.16 -19.31 -21.09
N PHE A 677 -31.42 -19.10 -20.78
CA PHE A 677 -32.47 -20.13 -20.82
C PHE A 677 -32.82 -20.65 -22.24
N ARG A 678 -32.44 -19.92 -23.28
CA ARG A 678 -32.71 -20.35 -24.67
C ARG A 678 -31.63 -21.21 -25.31
N GLN A 679 -30.47 -21.31 -24.77
CA GLN A 679 -29.37 -22.11 -25.33
C GLN A 679 -29.26 -23.52 -24.73
N GLU A 680 -29.56 -23.73 -23.44
CA GLU A 680 -29.46 -25.07 -22.82
C GLU A 680 -30.67 -25.99 -23.13
N ARG A 681 -31.82 -25.46 -23.55
CA ARG A 681 -32.98 -26.27 -24.00
C ARG A 681 -32.90 -26.65 -25.51
N ARG A 682 -31.82 -26.31 -26.22
CA ARG A 682 -31.61 -26.68 -27.61
C ARG A 682 -30.43 -27.64 -27.82
N MET A 683 -29.88 -28.19 -26.77
CA MET A 683 -29.06 -29.38 -26.77
C MET A 683 -29.79 -30.50 -26.02
#